data_d40f809d9b5d677226b242682067c50d
#
_entry.id   d40f809d9b5d677226b242682067c50d
#
_cell.length_a   1.000
_cell.length_b   1.000
_cell.length_c   1.000
_cell.angle_alpha   90.00
_cell.angle_beta   90.00
_cell.angle_gamma   90.00
#
_symmetry.space_group_name_H-M   'P 1'
#
loop_
_entity.id
_entity.type
_entity.pdbx_description
1 polymer ?
#
loop_
_entity_poly.entity_id
_entity_poly.type
_entity_poly.pdbx_seq_one_letter_code
_entity_poly.pdbx_strand_id
1 'polypeptide(L)'
;MRVRGMLRNWQRWVIWGILGFCSVWGNLWVTVYYGVPVWKEAKTTLFCASDAKAYEREVHNIWATHACVPTDPDPQELVLENVTENFNMWKNDMVDQMHEDIISLWDESLKPCVKLTPLCVTLNCSKVKLNCSNVNVNRTGIATNQSLANITEEMKNCTFNITTELRDKKKEVYALFYRLDIVPLINDSSREYRLINCNTSSITQACPKVSFDPIPIHYCAPAGFAILKCNNETFNGTGPCHNVSTVQCTHGIKPVVSTQLLLNGSLAEGEIMIRSQNLANNAKTIIVQLDQPVEIDCTRPGNNTRTSVRIGPGQAYFINNIIGDIRRAYCSISEEAWNRTLQAVGKKLEEHFNRTISFKPSSGGDLEVTTHSFNCGGEFFYCNTSQMFNSTYNPTENSTESNKTIIIPCRIKQFINMWQKVGRAMYAPPIAGNITCRSNITGLLLSRDGGINNTIETFRPAGGDMRDNWRSELYKYKVVEIKPLGIAPTKAKRRVVERQKRAVGIGAVFLGFLGAAGSTMGAASITLTVQARQLLSGIVQQQSNLLRAIEAQQHMLQLTVWGIKQLQARVLAIERYLKDQQLLGIWGCSGKLICTTNVPWNSTWSNKTLDDIWGNMTWMQWEREIDNYTNTIYQLLEQSQNQQEKNEQDLLALDKWDSLWNWFSITNWLWYIKIFIMIIGGLIGLRIIFAVLSIVNRVRQGYSPLSFQTLIPNPRGPDRLGGIEEEGGERDKDRSVRLVSGFLSLAWDDLRSLCLFSYHRLRDLLLVTARAAEHLGHSSLRGLQRVWEALKYLGSLVQYWGLELKKSAINLIDTLAIAVGEGTDRIIEVLQRICRAILNIPTRIRQGFEAALI
;
A
#
# COMPACT_ATOMS: atom_id res chain seq x y z
N MET A 1 -6.86 24.50 83.32
CA MET A 1 -5.99 24.60 82.13
C MET A 1 -5.97 23.29 81.22
N ARG A 2 -6.78 22.22 81.50
CA ARG A 2 -6.76 21.01 80.67
C ARG A 2 -7.80 20.95 79.54
N VAL A 3 -8.78 21.86 79.53
CA VAL A 3 -9.86 21.83 78.56
C VAL A 3 -9.50 22.59 77.23
N ARG A 4 -8.59 23.55 77.26
CA ARG A 4 -8.15 24.26 76.03
C ARG A 4 -7.24 23.47 75.10
N GLY A 5 -6.56 22.42 75.62
CA GLY A 5 -5.72 21.54 74.78
C GLY A 5 -6.49 20.54 73.96
N MET A 6 -7.59 20.03 74.48
CA MET A 6 -8.44 19.04 73.76
C MET A 6 -9.21 19.65 72.58
N LEU A 7 -9.70 20.85 72.69
CA LEU A 7 -10.44 21.57 71.63
C LEU A 7 -9.55 21.93 70.43
N ARG A 8 -8.25 22.22 70.70
CA ARG A 8 -7.32 22.56 69.62
C ARG A 8 -6.84 21.34 68.83
N ASN A 9 -6.82 20.17 69.47
CA ASN A 9 -6.52 18.91 68.79
C ASN A 9 -7.75 18.44 68.02
N TRP A 10 -8.96 18.62 68.51
CA TRP A 10 -10.18 18.22 67.80
C TRP A 10 -10.41 19.05 66.54
N GLN A 11 -10.12 20.37 66.60
CA GLN A 11 -10.13 21.24 65.41
C GLN A 11 -9.10 20.83 64.35
N ARG A 12 -7.91 20.37 64.76
CA ARG A 12 -6.91 19.81 63.85
C ARG A 12 -7.40 18.53 63.21
N TRP A 13 -8.03 17.62 63.94
CA TRP A 13 -8.59 16.40 63.42
C TRP A 13 -9.80 16.64 62.53
N VAL A 14 -10.63 17.61 62.78
CA VAL A 14 -11.75 18.02 61.93
C VAL A 14 -11.21 18.68 60.66
N ILE A 15 -10.19 19.53 60.75
CA ILE A 15 -9.56 20.12 59.56
C ILE A 15 -8.86 19.06 58.72
N TRP A 16 -8.15 18.06 59.31
CA TRP A 16 -7.60 16.92 58.61
C TRP A 16 -8.66 15.98 58.06
N GLY A 17 -9.79 15.84 58.76
CA GLY A 17 -10.96 15.08 58.26
C GLY A 17 -11.62 15.78 57.06
N ILE A 18 -11.81 17.10 57.14
CA ILE A 18 -12.36 17.89 56.03
C ILE A 18 -11.39 17.99 54.85
N LEU A 19 -10.08 18.16 55.08
CA LEU A 19 -9.07 18.07 54.05
C LEU A 19 -8.93 16.67 53.47
N GLY A 20 -9.12 15.60 54.27
CA GLY A 20 -9.20 14.23 53.79
C GLY A 20 -10.46 13.95 52.98
N PHE A 21 -11.61 14.58 53.31
CA PHE A 21 -12.84 14.44 52.55
C PHE A 21 -12.88 15.30 51.28
N CYS A 22 -12.17 16.44 51.26
CA CYS A 22 -12.02 17.21 50.00
C CYS A 22 -11.03 16.61 49.01
N SER A 23 -10.24 15.59 49.41
CA SER A 23 -9.31 14.91 48.51
C SER A 23 -9.85 13.60 47.91
N VAL A 24 -11.14 13.27 48.11
CA VAL A 24 -11.80 12.05 47.57
C VAL A 24 -12.61 12.35 46.30
N TRP A 25 -12.35 13.45 45.62
CA TRP A 25 -12.67 13.53 44.20
C TRP A 25 -11.52 12.77 43.49
N GLY A 26 -11.80 11.50 43.21
CA GLY A 26 -10.80 10.63 42.62
C GLY A 26 -10.26 11.27 41.34
N ASN A 27 -8.98 11.63 41.33
CA ASN A 27 -8.34 12.12 40.14
C ASN A 27 -8.50 11.11 39.01
N LEU A 28 -8.98 11.58 37.86
CA LEU A 28 -9.06 10.79 36.64
C LEU A 28 -7.67 10.76 35.99
N TRP A 29 -7.35 9.64 35.39
CA TRP A 29 -6.08 9.39 34.72
C TRP A 29 -6.31 8.99 33.29
N VAL A 30 -5.37 9.37 32.42
CA VAL A 30 -5.38 8.96 31.02
C VAL A 30 -5.07 7.46 30.95
N THR A 31 -5.92 6.72 30.25
CA THR A 31 -5.72 5.30 29.93
C THR A 31 -5.68 5.13 28.43
N VAL A 32 -4.69 4.39 27.94
CA VAL A 32 -4.50 4.10 26.51
C VAL A 32 -5.16 2.77 26.17
N TYR A 33 -5.96 2.77 25.13
CA TYR A 33 -6.63 1.59 24.59
C TYR A 33 -6.12 1.30 23.18
N TYR A 34 -5.79 0.06 22.90
CA TYR A 34 -5.42 -0.39 21.56
C TYR A 34 -6.43 -1.42 21.05
N GLY A 35 -6.95 -1.19 19.85
CA GLY A 35 -7.98 -2.02 19.26
C GLY A 35 -9.39 -1.42 19.39
N VAL A 36 -9.52 -0.11 19.61
CA VAL A 36 -10.83 0.56 19.66
C VAL A 36 -11.48 0.57 18.26
N PRO A 37 -12.81 0.38 18.17
CA PRO A 37 -13.52 0.38 16.89
C PRO A 37 -13.79 1.81 16.39
N VAL A 38 -12.75 2.49 15.99
CA VAL A 38 -12.78 3.86 15.46
C VAL A 38 -12.20 3.87 14.06
N TRP A 39 -12.86 4.58 13.16
CA TRP A 39 -12.37 4.76 11.79
C TRP A 39 -12.48 6.21 11.35
N LYS A 40 -11.70 6.54 10.34
CA LYS A 40 -11.72 7.81 9.65
C LYS A 40 -11.73 7.56 8.14
N GLU A 41 -12.43 8.41 7.40
CA GLU A 41 -12.36 8.35 5.94
C GLU A 41 -10.93 8.59 5.47
N ALA A 42 -10.42 7.70 4.64
CA ALA A 42 -9.06 7.78 4.13
C ALA A 42 -8.95 7.19 2.73
N LYS A 43 -7.96 7.68 2.00
CA LYS A 43 -7.59 7.18 0.69
C LYS A 43 -6.49 6.14 0.83
N THR A 44 -6.67 5.01 0.18
CA THR A 44 -5.64 3.96 0.14
C THR A 44 -5.70 3.20 -1.15
N THR A 45 -4.61 2.52 -1.46
CA THR A 45 -4.55 1.61 -2.60
C THR A 45 -5.23 0.29 -2.25
N LEU A 46 -6.29 -0.03 -2.98
CA LEU A 46 -7.02 -1.30 -2.86
C LEU A 46 -6.34 -2.35 -3.74
N PHE A 47 -6.46 -3.60 -3.36
CA PHE A 47 -6.01 -4.72 -4.18
C PHE A 47 -7.20 -5.51 -4.75
N CYS A 48 -6.94 -6.30 -5.80
CA CYS A 48 -7.99 -7.08 -6.46
C CYS A 48 -8.06 -8.51 -5.92
N ALA A 49 -9.26 -9.06 -5.94
CA ALA A 49 -9.52 -10.49 -5.80
C ALA A 49 -10.40 -10.96 -6.97
N SER A 50 -10.20 -12.18 -7.44
CA SER A 50 -11.01 -12.80 -8.48
C SER A 50 -11.28 -14.27 -8.20
N ASP A 51 -12.30 -14.84 -8.85
CA ASP A 51 -12.67 -16.24 -8.66
C ASP A 51 -11.56 -17.18 -9.13
N ALA A 52 -11.33 -18.27 -8.39
CA ALA A 52 -10.32 -19.27 -8.69
C ALA A 52 -10.50 -19.93 -10.07
N LYS A 53 -11.72 -20.01 -10.57
CA LYS A 53 -12.03 -20.52 -11.91
C LYS A 53 -11.43 -19.69 -13.06
N ALA A 54 -11.09 -18.43 -12.81
CA ALA A 54 -10.41 -17.58 -13.81
C ALA A 54 -8.98 -18.06 -14.09
N TYR A 55 -8.35 -18.79 -13.18
CA TYR A 55 -7.00 -19.34 -13.33
C TYR A 55 -6.91 -20.61 -14.18
N GLU A 56 -8.01 -21.34 -14.35
CA GLU A 56 -8.05 -22.61 -15.09
C GLU A 56 -8.12 -22.44 -16.61
N ARG A 57 -8.38 -21.24 -17.11
CA ARG A 57 -8.43 -20.94 -18.53
C ARG A 57 -7.08 -20.40 -19.00
N GLU A 58 -6.46 -21.07 -19.96
CA GLU A 58 -5.22 -20.64 -20.64
C GLU A 58 -5.34 -19.31 -21.41
N VAL A 59 -6.52 -18.70 -21.43
CA VAL A 59 -6.78 -17.45 -22.14
C VAL A 59 -6.33 -16.28 -21.28
N HIS A 60 -5.34 -15.54 -21.76
CA HIS A 60 -4.94 -14.27 -21.16
C HIS A 60 -6.10 -13.27 -21.27
N ASN A 61 -6.57 -12.78 -20.13
CA ASN A 61 -7.60 -11.75 -20.06
C ASN A 61 -6.95 -10.36 -19.86
N ILE A 62 -7.52 -9.33 -20.50
CA ILE A 62 -7.06 -7.94 -20.36
C ILE A 62 -7.09 -7.46 -18.89
N TRP A 63 -8.01 -8.01 -18.10
CA TRP A 63 -8.19 -7.62 -16.69
C TRP A 63 -7.14 -8.20 -15.75
N ALA A 64 -6.15 -8.94 -16.29
CA ALA A 64 -5.02 -9.50 -15.55
C ALA A 64 -5.43 -10.21 -14.24
N THR A 65 -6.52 -10.97 -14.29
CA THR A 65 -7.08 -11.67 -13.12
C THR A 65 -6.14 -12.70 -12.51
N HIS A 66 -5.14 -13.18 -13.29
CA HIS A 66 -4.07 -14.04 -12.80
C HIS A 66 -3.17 -13.35 -11.74
N ALA A 67 -3.13 -12.01 -11.71
CA ALA A 67 -2.40 -11.24 -10.71
C ALA A 67 -3.24 -10.93 -9.46
N CYS A 68 -4.55 -11.20 -9.50
CA CYS A 68 -5.43 -11.04 -8.35
C CYS A 68 -5.32 -12.22 -7.39
N VAL A 69 -5.51 -11.97 -6.10
CA VAL A 69 -5.64 -13.05 -5.12
C VAL A 69 -6.96 -13.81 -5.33
N PRO A 70 -7.03 -15.11 -4.99
CA PRO A 70 -8.30 -15.85 -5.03
C PRO A 70 -9.31 -15.21 -4.09
N THR A 71 -10.57 -15.15 -4.53
CA THR A 71 -11.67 -14.70 -3.68
C THR A 71 -11.90 -15.70 -2.54
N ASP A 72 -12.17 -15.21 -1.36
CA ASP A 72 -12.59 -16.04 -0.24
C ASP A 72 -13.92 -16.73 -0.60
N PRO A 73 -14.01 -18.06 -0.53
CA PRO A 73 -15.25 -18.79 -0.85
C PRO A 73 -16.40 -18.46 0.12
N ASP A 74 -16.10 -17.96 1.30
CA ASP A 74 -17.08 -17.59 2.33
C ASP A 74 -16.82 -16.15 2.81
N PRO A 75 -17.19 -15.13 2.01
CA PRO A 75 -16.97 -13.74 2.35
C PRO A 75 -17.81 -13.37 3.57
N GLN A 76 -17.15 -12.89 4.62
CA GLN A 76 -17.81 -12.46 5.84
C GLN A 76 -18.27 -11.01 5.68
N GLU A 77 -19.56 -10.79 5.88
CA GLU A 77 -20.17 -9.47 6.03
C GLU A 77 -20.73 -9.35 7.44
N LEU A 78 -20.29 -8.33 8.16
CA LEU A 78 -20.75 -8.08 9.50
C LEU A 78 -21.60 -6.81 9.55
N VAL A 79 -22.85 -6.94 9.94
CA VAL A 79 -23.73 -5.78 10.13
C VAL A 79 -23.30 -5.03 11.39
N LEU A 80 -23.11 -3.72 11.28
CA LEU A 80 -22.77 -2.84 12.39
C LEU A 80 -24.07 -2.29 13.00
N GLU A 81 -24.41 -2.75 14.19
CA GLU A 81 -25.61 -2.30 14.88
C GLU A 81 -25.44 -0.86 15.40
N ASN A 82 -26.49 -0.05 15.30
CA ASN A 82 -26.54 1.33 15.79
C ASN A 82 -25.46 2.27 15.24
N VAL A 83 -24.95 1.98 14.05
CA VAL A 83 -23.97 2.83 13.35
C VAL A 83 -24.65 3.59 12.23
N THR A 84 -24.46 4.88 12.22
CA THR A 84 -24.87 5.77 11.12
C THR A 84 -23.60 6.36 10.49
N GLU A 85 -23.43 6.17 9.19
CA GLU A 85 -22.26 6.64 8.47
C GLU A 85 -22.70 7.47 7.25
N ASN A 86 -21.99 8.56 6.99
CA ASN A 86 -22.23 9.39 5.82
C ASN A 86 -21.47 8.84 4.62
N PHE A 87 -22.15 8.70 3.49
CA PHE A 87 -21.60 8.28 2.22
C PHE A 87 -21.76 9.41 1.20
N ASN A 88 -20.82 9.47 0.26
CA ASN A 88 -20.90 10.34 -0.89
C ASN A 88 -20.29 9.66 -2.11
N MET A 89 -21.13 9.09 -2.97
CA MET A 89 -20.70 8.40 -4.19
C MET A 89 -19.95 9.30 -5.16
N TRP A 90 -20.19 10.61 -5.13
CA TRP A 90 -19.62 11.57 -6.08
C TRP A 90 -18.19 11.98 -5.71
N LYS A 91 -17.79 11.77 -4.46
CA LYS A 91 -16.44 12.02 -3.92
C LYS A 91 -15.74 10.73 -3.49
N ASN A 92 -16.16 9.59 -4.01
CA ASN A 92 -15.57 8.30 -3.66
C ASN A 92 -14.30 8.03 -4.47
N ASP A 93 -13.17 7.93 -3.79
CA ASP A 93 -11.88 7.65 -4.44
C ASP A 93 -11.78 6.25 -5.06
N MET A 94 -12.61 5.30 -4.62
CA MET A 94 -12.65 3.97 -5.23
C MET A 94 -12.97 4.02 -6.72
N VAL A 95 -13.81 4.98 -7.13
CA VAL A 95 -14.18 5.20 -8.54
C VAL A 95 -12.97 5.65 -9.36
N ASP A 96 -12.24 6.65 -8.88
CA ASP A 96 -11.06 7.15 -9.56
C ASP A 96 -9.96 6.09 -9.62
N GLN A 97 -9.77 5.35 -8.55
CA GLN A 97 -8.80 4.25 -8.50
C GLN A 97 -9.17 3.13 -9.49
N MET A 98 -10.44 2.72 -9.53
CA MET A 98 -10.91 1.72 -10.50
C MET A 98 -10.71 2.20 -11.94
N HIS A 99 -10.99 3.47 -12.21
CA HIS A 99 -10.80 4.06 -13.53
C HIS A 99 -9.33 4.04 -13.96
N GLU A 100 -8.42 4.45 -13.10
CA GLU A 100 -6.98 4.42 -13.37
C GLU A 100 -6.46 2.98 -13.55
N ASP A 101 -6.96 2.03 -12.75
CA ASP A 101 -6.58 0.63 -12.85
C ASP A 101 -6.99 0.01 -14.17
N ILE A 102 -8.21 0.27 -14.60
CA ILE A 102 -8.71 -0.24 -15.87
C ILE A 102 -7.93 0.34 -17.04
N ILE A 103 -7.65 1.63 -17.03
CA ILE A 103 -6.81 2.27 -18.05
C ILE A 103 -5.40 1.67 -18.07
N SER A 104 -4.79 1.49 -16.91
CA SER A 104 -3.44 0.94 -16.79
C SER A 104 -3.36 -0.51 -17.26
N LEU A 105 -4.34 -1.33 -16.92
CA LEU A 105 -4.44 -2.73 -17.37
C LEU A 105 -4.60 -2.82 -18.88
N TRP A 106 -5.39 -1.93 -19.46
CA TRP A 106 -5.57 -1.86 -20.90
C TRP A 106 -4.26 -1.49 -21.61
N ASP A 107 -3.58 -0.47 -21.13
CA ASP A 107 -2.28 -0.06 -21.68
C ASP A 107 -1.23 -1.17 -21.52
N GLU A 108 -1.19 -1.85 -20.39
CA GLU A 108 -0.28 -2.96 -20.13
C GLU A 108 -0.53 -4.15 -21.07
N SER A 109 -1.78 -4.47 -21.36
CA SER A 109 -2.15 -5.55 -22.29
C SER A 109 -1.70 -5.27 -23.72
N LEU A 110 -1.57 -3.99 -24.10
CA LEU A 110 -1.16 -3.58 -25.43
C LEU A 110 0.37 -3.47 -25.61
N LYS A 111 1.13 -3.35 -24.51
CA LYS A 111 2.60 -3.19 -24.56
C LYS A 111 3.33 -4.28 -25.38
N PRO A 112 3.05 -5.59 -25.18
CA PRO A 112 3.74 -6.64 -25.92
C PRO A 112 3.16 -6.86 -27.33
N CYS A 113 2.12 -6.12 -27.72
CA CYS A 113 1.40 -6.34 -28.95
C CYS A 113 2.05 -5.62 -30.14
N VAL A 114 1.69 -6.03 -31.34
CA VAL A 114 2.25 -5.52 -32.59
C VAL A 114 1.86 -4.06 -32.81
N LYS A 115 2.83 -3.20 -33.08
CA LYS A 115 2.61 -1.80 -33.49
C LYS A 115 2.37 -1.72 -34.99
N LEU A 116 1.28 -1.07 -35.39
CA LEU A 116 0.84 -0.95 -36.78
C LEU A 116 1.34 0.32 -37.49
N THR A 117 2.45 0.88 -37.05
CA THR A 117 3.08 2.06 -37.71
C THR A 117 3.34 1.82 -39.22
N PRO A 118 3.73 0.61 -39.70
CA PRO A 118 3.89 0.36 -41.13
C PRO A 118 2.60 0.44 -41.96
N LEU A 119 1.43 0.46 -41.32
CA LEU A 119 0.11 0.56 -42.00
C LEU A 119 -0.32 2.02 -42.26
N CYS A 120 0.41 2.99 -41.80
CA CYS A 120 0.13 4.39 -42.09
C CYS A 120 0.65 4.77 -43.48
N VAL A 121 0.02 4.19 -44.50
CA VAL A 121 0.29 4.37 -45.90
C VAL A 121 -0.98 4.85 -46.61
N THR A 122 -0.85 5.37 -47.82
CA THR A 122 -1.99 5.74 -48.66
C THR A 122 -2.73 4.47 -49.09
N LEU A 123 -4.01 4.42 -48.78
CA LEU A 123 -4.91 3.36 -49.17
C LEU A 123 -5.66 3.71 -50.46
N ASN A 124 -5.68 2.81 -51.43
CA ASN A 124 -6.53 2.95 -52.63
C ASN A 124 -7.81 2.11 -52.42
N CYS A 125 -8.93 2.82 -52.16
CA CYS A 125 -10.16 2.16 -51.73
C CYS A 125 -11.24 2.25 -52.80
N SER A 126 -11.91 1.17 -53.02
CA SER A 126 -13.05 1.05 -53.93
C SER A 126 -14.30 0.55 -53.20
N LYS A 127 -15.47 0.72 -53.83
CA LYS A 127 -16.71 0.15 -53.31
C LYS A 127 -16.64 -1.36 -53.38
N VAL A 128 -17.17 -2.05 -52.36
CA VAL A 128 -17.28 -3.51 -52.36
C VAL A 128 -18.26 -3.97 -53.42
N LYS A 129 -17.84 -4.84 -54.32
CA LYS A 129 -18.71 -5.44 -55.33
C LYS A 129 -19.44 -6.63 -54.70
N LEU A 130 -20.74 -6.56 -54.55
CA LEU A 130 -21.59 -7.64 -54.14
C LEU A 130 -21.88 -8.54 -55.31
N ASN A 131 -21.54 -9.84 -55.24
CA ASN A 131 -21.98 -10.82 -56.20
C ASN A 131 -23.40 -11.29 -55.82
N CYS A 132 -24.40 -10.70 -56.47
CA CYS A 132 -25.81 -10.98 -56.21
C CYS A 132 -26.31 -12.27 -56.88
N SER A 133 -25.45 -13.21 -57.28
CA SER A 133 -25.83 -14.35 -58.07
C SER A 133 -26.61 -15.47 -57.36
N ASN A 134 -26.85 -15.39 -56.04
CA ASN A 134 -27.57 -16.42 -55.29
C ASN A 134 -28.49 -15.90 -54.17
N VAL A 135 -29.18 -14.79 -54.37
CA VAL A 135 -30.19 -14.37 -53.38
C VAL A 135 -31.51 -15.07 -53.72
N ASN A 136 -31.77 -16.20 -53.09
CA ASN A 136 -33.13 -16.74 -52.97
C ASN A 136 -33.96 -15.75 -52.16
N VAL A 137 -34.73 -14.93 -52.87
CA VAL A 137 -35.74 -14.04 -52.26
C VAL A 137 -36.90 -14.92 -51.79
N ASN A 138 -36.76 -15.45 -50.55
CA ASN A 138 -37.93 -16.01 -49.89
C ASN A 138 -38.83 -14.83 -49.47
N ARG A 139 -40.05 -14.93 -49.93
CA ARG A 139 -41.17 -13.99 -49.84
C ARG A 139 -41.59 -13.70 -48.38
N THR A 140 -40.80 -13.04 -47.61
CA THR A 140 -41.29 -12.36 -46.40
C THR A 140 -40.58 -11.00 -46.30
N GLY A 141 -41.25 -10.01 -46.76
CA GLY A 141 -41.27 -8.57 -46.51
C GLY A 141 -39.94 -7.86 -46.24
N ILE A 142 -39.63 -6.94 -47.17
CA ILE A 142 -38.83 -5.73 -46.94
C ILE A 142 -37.32 -5.92 -46.88
N ALA A 143 -36.72 -6.32 -48.01
CA ALA A 143 -35.40 -5.79 -48.35
C ALA A 143 -35.57 -4.73 -49.45
N THR A 144 -35.83 -3.50 -49.06
CA THR A 144 -35.87 -2.39 -50.03
C THR A 144 -34.45 -2.15 -50.59
N ASN A 145 -34.32 -1.85 -51.85
CA ASN A 145 -33.07 -1.53 -52.56
C ASN A 145 -32.24 -0.45 -51.82
N GLN A 146 -32.87 0.34 -50.96
CA GLN A 146 -32.23 1.32 -50.11
C GLN A 146 -31.38 0.71 -48.96
N SER A 147 -31.77 -0.44 -48.41
CA SER A 147 -30.99 -1.08 -47.35
C SER A 147 -29.69 -1.73 -47.90
N LEU A 148 -29.72 -2.26 -49.11
CA LEU A 148 -28.55 -2.85 -49.79
C LEU A 148 -27.55 -1.76 -50.21
N ALA A 149 -28.03 -0.63 -50.69
CA ALA A 149 -27.19 0.52 -51.07
C ALA A 149 -26.43 1.09 -49.86
N ASN A 150 -27.07 1.18 -48.66
CA ASN A 150 -26.47 1.70 -47.48
C ASN A 150 -25.38 0.77 -46.93
N ILE A 151 -25.48 -0.52 -47.09
CA ILE A 151 -24.48 -1.51 -46.62
C ILE A 151 -23.19 -1.42 -47.43
N THR A 152 -23.29 -1.25 -48.75
CA THR A 152 -22.11 -1.08 -49.64
C THR A 152 -21.34 0.19 -49.39
N GLU A 153 -21.96 1.18 -48.76
CA GLU A 153 -21.30 2.45 -48.38
C GLU A 153 -20.55 2.32 -47.08
N GLU A 154 -20.89 1.38 -46.20
CA GLU A 154 -20.27 1.22 -44.89
C GLU A 154 -18.94 0.46 -44.93
N MET A 155 -18.64 -0.30 -45.98
CA MET A 155 -17.36 -1.00 -46.12
C MET A 155 -16.70 -0.65 -47.45
N LYS A 156 -15.37 -0.59 -47.42
CA LYS A 156 -14.54 -0.37 -48.61
C LYS A 156 -13.48 -1.45 -48.74
N ASN A 157 -13.21 -1.86 -49.95
CA ASN A 157 -12.09 -2.74 -50.27
C ASN A 157 -10.89 -1.86 -50.62
N CYS A 158 -9.86 -1.95 -49.84
CA CYS A 158 -8.67 -1.12 -49.97
C CYS A 158 -7.47 -1.97 -50.34
N THR A 159 -6.65 -1.41 -51.23
CA THR A 159 -5.34 -1.99 -51.58
C THR A 159 -4.25 -1.05 -51.07
N PHE A 160 -3.20 -1.60 -50.58
CA PHE A 160 -2.05 -0.87 -50.06
C PHE A 160 -0.78 -1.70 -50.17
N ASN A 161 0.36 -1.02 -50.23
CA ASN A 161 1.66 -1.68 -50.25
C ASN A 161 2.22 -1.74 -48.85
N ILE A 162 2.38 -2.96 -48.34
CA ILE A 162 2.95 -3.18 -47.00
C ILE A 162 4.41 -3.61 -47.11
N THR A 163 5.22 -3.19 -46.14
CA THR A 163 6.58 -3.64 -45.98
C THR A 163 6.59 -5.11 -45.50
N THR A 164 7.35 -5.97 -46.14
CA THR A 164 7.48 -7.38 -45.76
C THR A 164 8.59 -7.56 -44.71
N GLU A 165 8.91 -8.81 -44.36
CA GLU A 165 10.03 -9.16 -43.47
C GLU A 165 11.37 -8.60 -43.98
N LEU A 166 11.50 -8.39 -45.29
CA LEU A 166 12.62 -7.73 -45.94
C LEU A 166 12.28 -6.28 -46.24
N ARG A 167 13.02 -5.31 -45.70
CA ARG A 167 12.76 -3.87 -45.84
C ARG A 167 12.65 -3.38 -47.28
N ASP A 168 13.29 -4.04 -48.21
CA ASP A 168 13.36 -3.65 -49.61
C ASP A 168 12.25 -4.23 -50.46
N LYS A 169 11.45 -5.15 -49.93
CA LYS A 169 10.32 -5.78 -50.65
C LYS A 169 8.98 -5.30 -50.10
N LYS A 170 8.21 -4.66 -50.95
CA LYS A 170 6.83 -4.30 -50.68
C LYS A 170 5.90 -5.30 -51.32
N LYS A 171 4.83 -5.67 -50.59
CA LYS A 171 3.77 -6.56 -51.11
C LYS A 171 2.46 -5.79 -51.14
N GLU A 172 1.76 -5.90 -52.26
CA GLU A 172 0.41 -5.38 -52.36
C GLU A 172 -0.58 -6.30 -51.61
N VAL A 173 -1.39 -5.69 -50.77
CA VAL A 173 -2.36 -6.40 -49.93
C VAL A 173 -3.73 -5.77 -50.07
N TYR A 174 -4.77 -6.60 -50.08
CA TYR A 174 -6.17 -6.22 -50.08
C TYR A 174 -6.75 -6.42 -48.69
N ALA A 175 -7.47 -5.44 -48.18
CA ALA A 175 -8.16 -5.53 -46.89
C ALA A 175 -9.50 -4.80 -46.95
N LEU A 176 -10.48 -5.31 -46.20
CA LEU A 176 -11.76 -4.63 -46.02
C LEU A 176 -11.71 -3.75 -44.78
N PHE A 177 -12.00 -2.48 -44.93
CA PHE A 177 -12.12 -1.52 -43.85
C PHE A 177 -13.54 -1.00 -43.75
N TYR A 178 -13.97 -0.75 -42.51
CA TYR A 178 -15.20 0.00 -42.25
C TYR A 178 -14.98 1.46 -42.59
N ARG A 179 -16.01 2.11 -43.14
CA ARG A 179 -15.94 3.54 -43.52
C ARG A 179 -15.55 4.46 -42.36
N LEU A 180 -15.91 4.09 -41.13
CA LEU A 180 -15.56 4.82 -39.91
C LEU A 180 -14.06 4.80 -39.58
N ASP A 181 -13.33 3.82 -40.10
CA ASP A 181 -11.89 3.63 -39.80
C ASP A 181 -10.97 4.36 -40.79
N ILE A 182 -11.50 4.87 -41.88
CA ILE A 182 -10.74 5.51 -42.96
C ILE A 182 -11.22 6.94 -43.22
N VAL A 183 -10.28 7.80 -43.59
CA VAL A 183 -10.52 9.23 -43.90
C VAL A 183 -10.01 9.54 -45.31
N PRO A 184 -10.77 10.22 -46.17
CA PRO A 184 -10.30 10.65 -47.50
C PRO A 184 -9.16 11.67 -47.35
N LEU A 185 -8.15 11.58 -48.22
CA LEU A 185 -7.00 12.50 -48.20
C LEU A 185 -7.28 13.88 -48.82
N ILE A 186 -8.07 13.91 -49.90
CA ILE A 186 -8.34 15.13 -50.62
C ILE A 186 -9.85 15.41 -50.65
N ASN A 187 -10.62 14.63 -51.38
CA ASN A 187 -12.09 14.73 -51.48
C ASN A 187 -12.71 13.33 -51.50
N ASP A 188 -13.97 13.21 -51.12
CA ASP A 188 -14.68 11.93 -51.05
C ASP A 188 -14.82 11.24 -52.45
N SER A 189 -14.57 11.96 -53.53
CA SER A 189 -14.49 11.44 -54.92
C SER A 189 -13.12 10.81 -55.24
N SER A 190 -12.08 11.13 -54.48
CA SER A 190 -10.78 10.47 -54.63
C SER A 190 -10.82 9.06 -54.06
N ARG A 191 -10.07 8.16 -54.66
CA ARG A 191 -9.95 6.75 -54.15
C ARG A 191 -8.87 6.64 -53.06
N GLU A 192 -8.23 7.77 -52.70
CA GLU A 192 -7.13 7.80 -51.74
C GLU A 192 -7.62 8.08 -50.32
N TYR A 193 -7.35 7.15 -49.44
CA TYR A 193 -7.72 7.19 -48.03
C TYR A 193 -6.51 6.93 -47.16
N ARG A 194 -6.62 7.26 -45.88
CA ARG A 194 -5.71 6.85 -44.81
C ARG A 194 -6.49 6.33 -43.63
N LEU A 195 -5.83 5.63 -42.75
CA LEU A 195 -6.42 5.20 -41.46
C LEU A 195 -6.64 6.43 -40.55
N ILE A 196 -7.75 6.43 -39.83
CA ILE A 196 -8.23 7.61 -39.12
C ILE A 196 -7.22 8.18 -38.11
N ASN A 197 -6.48 7.34 -37.40
CA ASN A 197 -5.59 7.74 -36.31
C ASN A 197 -4.11 7.86 -36.73
N CYS A 198 -3.76 7.69 -37.99
CA CYS A 198 -2.36 7.67 -38.44
C CYS A 198 -1.61 8.99 -38.26
N ASN A 199 -2.31 10.10 -38.26
CA ASN A 199 -1.70 11.45 -38.11
C ASN A 199 -1.67 11.97 -36.68
N THR A 200 -2.37 11.31 -35.75
CA THR A 200 -2.56 11.81 -34.38
C THR A 200 -2.07 10.84 -33.31
N SER A 201 -1.99 9.56 -33.62
CA SER A 201 -1.79 8.53 -32.61
C SER A 201 -0.93 7.37 -33.11
N SER A 202 -0.21 6.74 -32.23
CA SER A 202 0.39 5.43 -32.49
C SER A 202 -0.69 4.36 -32.38
N ILE A 203 -0.74 3.47 -33.37
CA ILE A 203 -1.74 2.38 -33.44
C ILE A 203 -1.07 1.09 -33.04
N THR A 204 -1.68 0.37 -32.08
CA THR A 204 -1.25 -0.94 -31.65
C THR A 204 -2.38 -1.93 -31.87
N GLN A 205 -2.08 -3.06 -32.52
CA GLN A 205 -3.06 -4.16 -32.69
C GLN A 205 -3.22 -4.87 -31.34
N ALA A 206 -4.46 -5.10 -30.91
CA ALA A 206 -4.70 -5.93 -29.75
C ALA A 206 -4.19 -7.36 -30.01
N CYS A 207 -3.50 -7.94 -29.05
CA CYS A 207 -3.00 -9.31 -29.19
C CYS A 207 -4.16 -10.29 -29.34
N PRO A 208 -4.14 -11.19 -30.36
CA PRO A 208 -5.25 -12.11 -30.61
C PRO A 208 -5.52 -13.11 -29.47
N LYS A 209 -4.52 -13.32 -28.61
CA LYS A 209 -4.64 -14.19 -27.43
C LYS A 209 -5.31 -13.52 -26.23
N VAL A 210 -5.50 -12.20 -26.26
CA VAL A 210 -6.09 -11.43 -25.16
C VAL A 210 -7.60 -11.37 -25.36
N SER A 211 -8.35 -11.79 -24.34
CA SER A 211 -9.80 -11.66 -24.29
C SER A 211 -10.21 -10.34 -23.65
N PHE A 212 -11.25 -9.70 -24.19
CA PHE A 212 -11.86 -8.48 -23.62
C PHE A 212 -13.08 -8.78 -22.76
N ASP A 213 -13.44 -10.05 -22.54
CA ASP A 213 -14.59 -10.41 -21.73
C ASP A 213 -14.43 -9.92 -20.29
N PRO A 214 -15.36 -9.15 -19.75
CA PRO A 214 -15.28 -8.66 -18.40
C PRO A 214 -15.40 -9.80 -17.39
N ILE A 215 -14.46 -9.88 -16.47
CA ILE A 215 -14.46 -10.84 -15.37
C ILE A 215 -14.76 -10.10 -14.08
N PRO A 216 -15.60 -10.62 -13.17
CA PRO A 216 -15.88 -9.98 -11.90
C PRO A 216 -14.61 -9.75 -11.11
N ILE A 217 -14.38 -8.52 -10.70
CA ILE A 217 -13.25 -8.09 -9.87
C ILE A 217 -13.79 -7.61 -8.53
N HIS A 218 -13.23 -8.13 -7.46
CA HIS A 218 -13.49 -7.65 -6.11
C HIS A 218 -12.37 -6.72 -5.69
N TYR A 219 -12.71 -5.55 -5.18
CA TYR A 219 -11.76 -4.64 -4.55
C TYR A 219 -11.73 -4.91 -3.07
N CYS A 220 -10.54 -5.17 -2.54
CA CYS A 220 -10.33 -5.52 -1.15
C CYS A 220 -9.48 -4.47 -0.45
N ALA A 221 -9.82 -4.19 0.80
CA ALA A 221 -9.05 -3.28 1.63
C ALA A 221 -7.78 -3.95 2.16
N PRO A 222 -6.65 -3.23 2.17
CA PRO A 222 -5.43 -3.71 2.80
C PRO A 222 -5.60 -3.75 4.33
N ALA A 223 -4.66 -4.40 5.01
CA ALA A 223 -4.67 -4.44 6.47
C ALA A 223 -4.64 -3.02 7.08
N GLY A 224 -5.40 -2.81 8.12
CA GLY A 224 -5.58 -1.51 8.76
C GLY A 224 -6.63 -0.60 8.11
N PHE A 225 -7.29 -1.08 7.07
CA PHE A 225 -8.43 -0.43 6.42
C PHE A 225 -9.62 -1.38 6.38
N ALA A 226 -10.78 -0.82 6.23
CA ALA A 226 -12.02 -1.57 6.04
C ALA A 226 -12.88 -0.91 4.97
N ILE A 227 -13.76 -1.70 4.38
CA ILE A 227 -14.77 -1.21 3.46
C ILE A 227 -16.11 -1.25 4.19
N LEU A 228 -16.77 -0.11 4.26
CA LEU A 228 -18.14 0.01 4.77
C LEU A 228 -19.11 -0.05 3.60
N LYS A 229 -20.18 -0.80 3.78
CA LYS A 229 -21.24 -0.99 2.81
C LYS A 229 -22.57 -0.46 3.36
N CYS A 230 -23.24 0.38 2.59
CA CYS A 230 -24.59 0.82 2.90
C CYS A 230 -25.60 -0.21 2.38
N ASN A 231 -26.42 -0.77 3.27
CA ASN A 231 -27.44 -1.76 2.96
C ASN A 231 -28.86 -1.16 2.85
N ASN A 232 -28.99 0.14 2.80
CA ASN A 232 -30.27 0.79 2.63
C ASN A 232 -30.74 0.66 1.17
N GLU A 233 -31.84 -0.01 0.93
CA GLU A 233 -32.41 -0.26 -0.39
C GLU A 233 -32.74 1.04 -1.15
N THR A 234 -33.15 2.08 -0.43
CA THR A 234 -33.54 3.39 -0.99
C THR A 234 -32.44 4.44 -0.91
N PHE A 235 -31.19 4.01 -0.76
CA PHE A 235 -30.06 4.93 -0.64
C PHE A 235 -29.79 5.68 -1.95
N ASN A 236 -29.85 7.02 -1.89
CA ASN A 236 -29.67 7.90 -3.05
C ASN A 236 -28.20 8.20 -3.40
N GLY A 237 -27.23 7.61 -2.73
CA GLY A 237 -25.80 7.80 -2.97
C GLY A 237 -25.12 8.86 -2.10
N THR A 238 -25.85 9.73 -1.45
CA THR A 238 -25.33 10.79 -0.57
C THR A 238 -26.08 10.88 0.74
N GLY A 239 -25.38 11.26 1.79
CA GLY A 239 -25.98 11.46 3.11
C GLY A 239 -25.83 10.27 4.05
N PRO A 240 -26.55 10.30 5.17
CA PRO A 240 -26.43 9.27 6.20
C PRO A 240 -27.07 7.94 5.77
N CYS A 241 -26.39 6.85 6.08
CA CYS A 241 -26.89 5.48 5.95
C CYS A 241 -27.01 4.85 7.34
N HIS A 242 -28.18 4.32 7.66
CA HIS A 242 -28.49 3.76 8.99
C HIS A 242 -28.27 2.24 9.08
N ASN A 243 -28.16 1.57 7.96
CA ASN A 243 -27.86 0.15 7.90
C ASN A 243 -26.51 -0.06 7.22
N VAL A 244 -25.45 -0.08 8.02
CA VAL A 244 -24.07 -0.18 7.56
C VAL A 244 -23.50 -1.53 7.94
N SER A 245 -22.79 -2.17 7.04
CA SER A 245 -22.01 -3.36 7.32
C SER A 245 -20.54 -3.16 6.95
N THR A 246 -19.65 -3.92 7.55
CA THR A 246 -18.26 -3.97 7.17
C THR A 246 -18.02 -5.22 6.34
N VAL A 247 -17.28 -5.04 5.25
CA VAL A 247 -16.86 -6.11 4.34
C VAL A 247 -15.37 -6.03 4.11
N GLN A 248 -14.73 -7.15 3.85
CA GLN A 248 -13.31 -7.16 3.47
C GLN A 248 -13.13 -6.77 2.02
N CYS A 249 -14.02 -7.25 1.16
CA CYS A 249 -13.99 -7.00 -0.28
C CYS A 249 -15.38 -6.57 -0.76
N THR A 250 -15.41 -5.84 -1.86
CA THR A 250 -16.66 -5.52 -2.57
C THR A 250 -17.26 -6.79 -3.19
N HIS A 251 -18.50 -6.72 -3.64
CA HIS A 251 -19.07 -7.76 -4.52
C HIS A 251 -18.29 -7.82 -5.84
N GLY A 252 -18.48 -8.87 -6.62
CA GLY A 252 -17.87 -8.99 -7.95
C GLY A 252 -18.44 -7.95 -8.90
N ILE A 253 -17.60 -7.01 -9.32
CA ILE A 253 -17.94 -5.93 -10.24
C ILE A 253 -17.36 -6.29 -11.59
N LYS A 254 -18.21 -6.46 -12.60
CA LYS A 254 -17.76 -6.64 -13.98
C LYS A 254 -17.37 -5.28 -14.56
N PRO A 255 -16.14 -5.09 -15.03
CA PRO A 255 -15.68 -3.83 -15.61
C PRO A 255 -16.20 -3.66 -17.04
N VAL A 256 -17.50 -3.55 -17.21
CA VAL A 256 -18.14 -3.38 -18.52
C VAL A 256 -17.98 -1.95 -18.99
N VAL A 257 -17.34 -1.78 -20.14
CA VAL A 257 -17.16 -0.47 -20.77
C VAL A 257 -18.31 -0.25 -21.76
N SER A 258 -19.23 0.64 -21.44
CA SER A 258 -20.37 0.99 -22.28
C SER A 258 -20.74 2.43 -22.14
N THR A 259 -21.52 2.97 -23.07
CA THR A 259 -22.09 4.30 -23.01
C THR A 259 -23.61 4.24 -23.10
N GLN A 260 -24.29 5.22 -22.56
CA GLN A 260 -25.75 5.39 -22.55
C GLN A 260 -26.48 4.32 -21.71
N LEU A 261 -26.25 3.05 -21.96
CA LEU A 261 -26.87 1.93 -21.24
C LEU A 261 -25.83 1.21 -20.40
N LEU A 262 -26.13 0.96 -19.14
CA LEU A 262 -25.29 0.17 -18.24
C LEU A 262 -25.67 -1.30 -18.37
N LEU A 263 -24.69 -2.12 -18.73
CA LEU A 263 -24.90 -3.54 -19.01
C LEU A 263 -24.37 -4.42 -17.89
N ASN A 264 -25.08 -5.50 -17.60
CA ASN A 264 -24.68 -6.57 -16.67
C ASN A 264 -24.27 -6.07 -15.26
N GLY A 265 -24.84 -4.96 -14.83
CA GLY A 265 -24.61 -4.39 -13.49
C GLY A 265 -25.58 -4.94 -12.45
N SER A 266 -25.54 -4.35 -11.26
CA SER A 266 -26.45 -4.66 -10.16
C SER A 266 -27.81 -3.98 -10.36
N LEU A 267 -28.87 -4.68 -9.98
CA LEU A 267 -30.24 -4.17 -9.99
C LEU A 267 -30.57 -3.54 -8.63
N ALA A 268 -31.51 -2.58 -8.62
CA ALA A 268 -32.08 -2.05 -7.40
C ALA A 268 -33.00 -3.13 -6.73
N GLU A 269 -32.93 -3.23 -5.40
CA GLU A 269 -33.66 -4.25 -4.65
C GLU A 269 -35.15 -3.90 -4.44
N GLY A 270 -35.49 -2.63 -4.41
CA GLY A 270 -36.86 -2.19 -4.17
C GLY A 270 -37.53 -1.54 -5.39
N GLU A 271 -37.11 -0.35 -5.71
CA GLU A 271 -37.64 0.46 -6.79
C GLU A 271 -36.55 1.10 -7.63
N ILE A 272 -36.87 1.61 -8.79
CA ILE A 272 -35.93 2.34 -9.64
C ILE A 272 -35.30 3.49 -8.86
N MET A 273 -33.98 3.56 -8.85
CA MET A 273 -33.23 4.59 -8.16
C MET A 273 -32.64 5.59 -9.14
N ILE A 274 -32.80 6.87 -8.82
CA ILE A 274 -32.24 7.99 -9.60
C ILE A 274 -31.19 8.68 -8.76
N ARG A 275 -29.96 8.76 -9.27
CA ARG A 275 -28.82 9.33 -8.57
C ARG A 275 -28.18 10.43 -9.41
N SER A 276 -27.96 11.58 -8.80
CA SER A 276 -27.22 12.69 -9.41
C SER A 276 -26.51 13.48 -8.32
N GLN A 277 -25.39 14.09 -8.66
CA GLN A 277 -24.67 14.97 -7.75
C GLN A 277 -25.55 16.18 -7.35
N ASN A 278 -26.28 16.71 -8.31
CA ASN A 278 -27.23 17.80 -8.12
C ASN A 278 -28.29 17.75 -9.23
N LEU A 279 -29.51 17.34 -8.90
CA LEU A 279 -30.62 17.26 -9.85
C LEU A 279 -31.04 18.63 -10.41
N ALA A 280 -30.83 19.71 -9.67
CA ALA A 280 -31.11 21.06 -10.12
C ALA A 280 -30.14 21.55 -11.22
N ASN A 281 -28.94 21.00 -11.27
CA ASN A 281 -27.93 21.31 -12.26
C ASN A 281 -28.03 20.35 -13.46
N ASN A 282 -28.43 20.86 -14.60
CA ASN A 282 -28.55 20.07 -15.84
C ASN A 282 -27.21 19.61 -16.44
N ALA A 283 -26.07 20.16 -15.99
CA ALA A 283 -24.76 19.72 -16.43
C ALA A 283 -24.30 18.40 -15.77
N LYS A 284 -24.98 17.97 -14.68
CA LYS A 284 -24.64 16.75 -13.97
C LYS A 284 -25.38 15.56 -14.54
N THR A 285 -24.64 14.49 -14.80
CA THR A 285 -25.18 13.24 -15.30
C THR A 285 -26.09 12.59 -14.27
N ILE A 286 -27.20 12.06 -14.74
CA ILE A 286 -28.16 11.31 -13.93
C ILE A 286 -27.90 9.84 -14.17
N ILE A 287 -27.67 9.09 -13.10
CA ILE A 287 -27.52 7.64 -13.12
C ILE A 287 -28.82 7.02 -12.66
N VAL A 288 -29.41 6.21 -13.53
CA VAL A 288 -30.63 5.46 -13.24
C VAL A 288 -30.30 4.01 -13.02
N GLN A 289 -30.67 3.46 -11.89
CA GLN A 289 -30.55 2.03 -11.61
C GLN A 289 -31.94 1.39 -11.71
N LEU A 290 -32.06 0.38 -12.57
CA LEU A 290 -33.33 -0.34 -12.80
C LEU A 290 -33.54 -1.39 -11.72
N ASP A 291 -34.80 -1.67 -11.44
CA ASP A 291 -35.24 -2.75 -10.56
C ASP A 291 -35.38 -4.10 -11.30
N GLN A 292 -35.62 -4.05 -12.60
CA GLN A 292 -35.70 -5.24 -13.45
C GLN A 292 -34.80 -5.12 -14.69
N PRO A 293 -34.15 -6.20 -15.12
CA PRO A 293 -33.27 -6.15 -16.27
C PRO A 293 -34.11 -6.14 -17.56
N VAL A 294 -33.62 -5.43 -18.57
CA VAL A 294 -34.13 -5.48 -19.93
C VAL A 294 -33.10 -6.21 -20.77
N GLU A 295 -33.50 -7.32 -21.38
CA GLU A 295 -32.61 -8.14 -22.20
C GLU A 295 -32.36 -7.46 -23.55
N ILE A 296 -31.11 -7.41 -23.97
CA ILE A 296 -30.67 -6.92 -25.27
C ILE A 296 -29.81 -7.97 -25.96
N ASP A 297 -30.21 -8.37 -27.15
CA ASP A 297 -29.51 -9.34 -27.99
C ASP A 297 -28.85 -8.60 -29.15
N CYS A 298 -27.52 -8.63 -29.21
CA CYS A 298 -26.78 -8.01 -30.30
C CYS A 298 -26.08 -9.04 -31.16
N THR A 299 -26.19 -8.87 -32.48
CA THR A 299 -25.65 -9.81 -33.44
C THR A 299 -24.92 -9.08 -34.57
N ARG A 300 -23.75 -9.58 -34.91
CA ARG A 300 -23.07 -9.31 -36.17
C ARG A 300 -23.19 -10.56 -37.01
N PRO A 301 -24.20 -10.60 -37.91
CA PRO A 301 -24.41 -11.75 -38.76
C PRO A 301 -23.35 -11.82 -39.87
N GLY A 302 -23.11 -12.99 -40.39
CA GLY A 302 -22.23 -13.21 -41.51
C GLY A 302 -21.10 -14.21 -41.20
N ASN A 303 -20.47 -14.68 -42.28
CA ASN A 303 -19.34 -15.59 -42.19
C ASN A 303 -18.03 -14.81 -42.40
N ASN A 304 -17.65 -13.99 -41.41
CA ASN A 304 -16.40 -13.27 -41.46
C ASN A 304 -15.23 -14.25 -41.32
N THR A 305 -14.22 -14.05 -42.13
CA THR A 305 -12.95 -14.76 -42.00
C THR A 305 -11.85 -13.83 -41.64
N ARG A 306 -10.89 -14.32 -40.90
CA ARG A 306 -9.70 -13.56 -40.48
C ARG A 306 -8.51 -14.13 -41.24
N THR A 307 -7.82 -13.28 -41.99
CA THR A 307 -6.55 -13.62 -42.64
C THR A 307 -5.42 -12.81 -41.99
N SER A 308 -4.22 -13.39 -42.00
CA SER A 308 -3.03 -12.71 -41.43
C SER A 308 -2.08 -12.30 -42.54
N VAL A 309 -1.55 -11.12 -42.42
CA VAL A 309 -0.50 -10.56 -43.27
C VAL A 309 0.73 -10.30 -42.44
N ARG A 310 1.88 -10.79 -42.85
CA ARG A 310 3.14 -10.53 -42.15
C ARG A 310 3.62 -9.12 -42.47
N ILE A 311 3.92 -8.36 -41.43
CA ILE A 311 4.42 -6.98 -41.51
C ILE A 311 5.86 -6.83 -41.00
N GLY A 312 6.44 -7.89 -40.48
CA GLY A 312 7.79 -7.96 -39.97
C GLY A 312 8.12 -9.34 -39.42
N PRO A 313 9.34 -9.58 -38.96
CA PRO A 313 9.77 -10.86 -38.39
C PRO A 313 8.91 -11.19 -37.16
N GLY A 314 8.16 -12.29 -37.20
CA GLY A 314 7.26 -12.71 -36.12
C GLY A 314 6.02 -11.82 -35.89
N GLN A 315 5.79 -10.80 -36.73
CA GLN A 315 4.68 -9.88 -36.60
C GLN A 315 3.62 -10.14 -37.68
N ALA A 316 2.38 -10.35 -37.27
CA ALA A 316 1.24 -10.54 -38.15
C ALA A 316 0.17 -9.46 -37.90
N TYR A 317 -0.33 -8.90 -39.00
CA TYR A 317 -1.50 -8.04 -38.98
C TYR A 317 -2.70 -8.85 -39.43
N PHE A 318 -3.79 -8.82 -38.67
CA PHE A 318 -5.00 -9.54 -38.98
C PHE A 318 -5.98 -8.64 -39.72
N ILE A 319 -6.42 -9.08 -40.87
CA ILE A 319 -7.35 -8.39 -41.74
C ILE A 319 -8.67 -9.12 -41.86
N ASN A 320 -9.71 -8.34 -42.06
CA ASN A 320 -11.07 -8.83 -42.29
C ASN A 320 -11.23 -9.26 -43.74
N ASN A 321 -11.77 -10.45 -43.94
CA ASN A 321 -12.20 -10.92 -45.22
C ASN A 321 -13.60 -11.55 -45.06
N ILE A 322 -14.59 -11.01 -45.74
CA ILE A 322 -15.98 -11.48 -45.64
C ILE A 322 -16.29 -12.39 -46.80
N ILE A 323 -16.73 -13.59 -46.47
CA ILE A 323 -17.20 -14.56 -47.48
C ILE A 323 -18.72 -14.60 -47.46
N GLY A 324 -19.36 -14.22 -48.56
CA GLY A 324 -20.82 -14.25 -48.73
C GLY A 324 -21.48 -12.89 -48.47
N ASP A 325 -22.69 -12.90 -47.91
CA ASP A 325 -23.52 -11.72 -47.73
C ASP A 325 -22.98 -10.81 -46.62
N ILE A 326 -22.82 -9.51 -46.92
CA ILE A 326 -22.52 -8.49 -45.95
C ILE A 326 -23.83 -8.04 -45.30
N ARG A 327 -24.00 -8.33 -44.02
CA ARG A 327 -25.15 -7.88 -43.22
C ARG A 327 -24.73 -6.93 -42.15
N ARG A 328 -25.58 -5.93 -41.90
CA ARG A 328 -25.38 -4.95 -40.85
C ARG A 328 -25.59 -5.57 -39.49
N ALA A 329 -24.71 -5.22 -38.51
CA ALA A 329 -24.91 -5.56 -37.13
C ALA A 329 -26.14 -4.85 -36.55
N TYR A 330 -26.83 -5.49 -35.64
CA TYR A 330 -28.01 -4.95 -34.99
C TYR A 330 -28.17 -5.47 -33.56
N CYS A 331 -28.92 -4.72 -32.79
CA CYS A 331 -29.41 -5.19 -31.50
C CYS A 331 -30.92 -5.26 -31.50
N SER A 332 -31.48 -6.24 -30.80
CA SER A 332 -32.92 -6.44 -30.66
C SER A 332 -33.32 -6.36 -29.19
N ILE A 333 -34.42 -5.67 -28.94
CA ILE A 333 -34.98 -5.44 -27.59
C ILE A 333 -36.49 -5.62 -27.69
N SER A 334 -37.11 -6.25 -26.66
CA SER A 334 -38.56 -6.28 -26.54
C SER A 334 -39.12 -4.87 -26.36
N GLU A 335 -40.01 -4.45 -27.28
CA GLU A 335 -40.67 -3.14 -27.25
C GLU A 335 -41.51 -2.98 -25.99
N GLU A 336 -42.20 -3.98 -25.59
CA GLU A 336 -43.01 -3.98 -24.39
C GLU A 336 -42.16 -3.78 -23.13
N ALA A 337 -41.13 -4.59 -22.97
CA ALA A 337 -40.26 -4.51 -21.81
C ALA A 337 -39.55 -3.14 -21.71
N TRP A 338 -39.10 -2.61 -22.83
CA TRP A 338 -38.43 -1.30 -22.88
C TRP A 338 -39.38 -0.16 -22.58
N ASN A 339 -40.59 -0.14 -23.19
CA ASN A 339 -41.58 0.88 -22.93
C ASN A 339 -42.05 0.86 -21.47
N ARG A 340 -42.26 -0.31 -20.89
CA ARG A 340 -42.59 -0.44 -19.46
C ARG A 340 -41.46 0.16 -18.59
N THR A 341 -40.21 -0.09 -18.92
CA THR A 341 -39.06 0.46 -18.21
C THR A 341 -38.99 1.97 -18.34
N LEU A 342 -39.15 2.53 -19.54
CA LEU A 342 -39.14 3.99 -19.73
C LEU A 342 -40.32 4.68 -19.01
N GLN A 343 -41.49 4.06 -18.98
CA GLN A 343 -42.64 4.60 -18.22
C GLN A 343 -42.34 4.60 -16.72
N ALA A 344 -41.73 3.55 -16.21
CA ALA A 344 -41.35 3.48 -14.81
C ALA A 344 -40.28 4.53 -14.44
N VAL A 345 -39.27 4.69 -15.31
CA VAL A 345 -38.25 5.75 -15.15
C VAL A 345 -38.87 7.14 -15.25
N GLY A 346 -39.76 7.35 -16.21
CA GLY A 346 -40.49 8.61 -16.39
C GLY A 346 -41.33 8.98 -15.17
N LYS A 347 -42.02 8.03 -14.58
CA LYS A 347 -42.76 8.19 -13.31
C LYS A 347 -41.81 8.63 -12.17
N LYS A 348 -40.70 7.97 -12.01
CA LYS A 348 -39.70 8.34 -10.99
C LYS A 348 -39.12 9.74 -11.20
N LEU A 349 -38.84 10.12 -12.44
CA LEU A 349 -38.38 11.47 -12.78
C LEU A 349 -39.45 12.52 -12.53
N GLU A 350 -40.74 12.21 -12.84
CA GLU A 350 -41.88 13.10 -12.53
C GLU A 350 -42.00 13.38 -11.03
N GLU A 351 -41.79 12.36 -10.18
CA GLU A 351 -41.84 12.51 -8.71
C GLU A 351 -40.76 13.52 -8.22
N HIS A 352 -39.60 13.60 -8.91
CA HIS A 352 -38.51 14.50 -8.54
C HIS A 352 -38.70 15.93 -9.12
N PHE A 353 -39.13 16.05 -10.38
CA PHE A 353 -39.20 17.32 -11.08
C PHE A 353 -40.57 17.96 -11.08
N ASN A 354 -41.59 17.18 -10.82
CA ASN A 354 -43.01 17.61 -10.81
C ASN A 354 -43.42 18.26 -12.18
N ARG A 355 -42.98 17.67 -13.28
CA ARG A 355 -43.17 18.12 -14.67
C ARG A 355 -43.35 16.93 -15.60
N THR A 356 -43.94 17.16 -16.76
CA THR A 356 -44.05 16.14 -17.82
C THR A 356 -42.66 15.74 -18.30
N ILE A 357 -42.35 14.45 -18.38
CA ILE A 357 -41.07 13.88 -18.77
C ILE A 357 -41.13 13.47 -20.23
N SER A 358 -40.12 13.89 -20.99
CA SER A 358 -39.94 13.51 -22.39
C SER A 358 -38.53 12.94 -22.59
N PHE A 359 -38.47 11.80 -23.25
CA PHE A 359 -37.19 11.20 -23.67
C PHE A 359 -36.95 11.52 -25.14
N LYS A 360 -35.76 12.00 -25.46
CA LYS A 360 -35.33 12.30 -26.84
C LYS A 360 -33.97 11.70 -27.12
N PRO A 361 -33.64 11.41 -28.40
CA PRO A 361 -32.34 10.92 -28.79
C PRO A 361 -31.22 11.88 -28.39
N SER A 362 -29.97 11.38 -28.40
CA SER A 362 -28.79 12.21 -28.15
C SER A 362 -28.74 13.41 -29.13
N SER A 363 -28.35 14.56 -28.63
CA SER A 363 -28.35 15.83 -29.36
C SER A 363 -27.21 15.96 -30.37
N GLY A 364 -26.19 15.11 -30.32
CA GLY A 364 -24.99 15.17 -31.17
C GLY A 364 -23.70 15.11 -30.38
N GLY A 365 -22.59 15.06 -31.06
CA GLY A 365 -21.26 14.91 -30.50
C GLY A 365 -20.49 13.78 -31.17
N ASP A 366 -19.47 13.27 -30.49
CA ASP A 366 -18.68 12.14 -30.97
C ASP A 366 -19.52 10.87 -31.01
N LEU A 367 -19.16 9.94 -31.91
CA LEU A 367 -19.88 8.69 -32.12
C LEU A 367 -19.99 7.88 -30.81
N GLU A 368 -18.96 7.92 -29.99
CA GLU A 368 -18.88 7.21 -28.69
C GLU A 368 -19.93 7.70 -27.69
N VAL A 369 -20.37 8.95 -27.77
CA VAL A 369 -21.35 9.57 -26.86
C VAL A 369 -22.76 9.52 -27.45
N THR A 370 -22.89 9.69 -28.74
CA THR A 370 -24.20 9.77 -29.42
C THR A 370 -24.83 8.42 -29.67
N THR A 371 -24.05 7.34 -29.57
CA THR A 371 -24.49 5.96 -29.75
C THR A 371 -24.22 5.13 -28.50
N HIS A 372 -24.92 4.03 -28.36
CA HIS A 372 -24.60 3.02 -27.37
C HIS A 372 -23.37 2.23 -27.86
N SER A 373 -22.21 2.52 -27.27
CA SER A 373 -20.97 1.83 -27.57
C SER A 373 -20.68 0.75 -26.53
N PHE A 374 -20.28 -0.43 -26.97
CA PHE A 374 -19.93 -1.55 -26.10
C PHE A 374 -19.06 -2.56 -26.84
N ASN A 375 -18.46 -3.48 -26.12
CA ASN A 375 -17.71 -4.61 -26.69
C ASN A 375 -18.58 -5.86 -26.67
N CYS A 376 -18.63 -6.55 -27.79
CA CYS A 376 -19.33 -7.80 -27.94
C CYS A 376 -18.42 -8.84 -28.61
N GLY A 377 -17.99 -9.83 -27.86
CA GLY A 377 -17.15 -10.91 -28.39
C GLY A 377 -15.81 -10.47 -28.96
N GLY A 378 -15.29 -9.32 -28.57
CA GLY A 378 -14.05 -8.72 -29.08
C GLY A 378 -14.25 -7.67 -30.19
N GLU A 379 -15.46 -7.48 -30.68
CA GLU A 379 -15.82 -6.42 -31.64
C GLU A 379 -16.47 -5.23 -30.92
N PHE A 380 -16.17 -4.00 -31.36
CA PHE A 380 -16.70 -2.79 -30.77
C PHE A 380 -17.90 -2.26 -31.56
N PHE A 381 -19.06 -2.30 -30.92
CA PHE A 381 -20.33 -1.92 -31.52
C PHE A 381 -20.70 -0.49 -31.14
N TYR A 382 -21.28 0.22 -32.08
CA TYR A 382 -21.82 1.57 -31.93
C TYR A 382 -23.26 1.59 -32.46
N CYS A 383 -24.22 1.43 -31.57
CA CYS A 383 -25.61 1.26 -31.89
C CYS A 383 -26.40 2.55 -31.78
N ASN A 384 -27.18 2.85 -32.80
CA ASN A 384 -28.06 4.03 -32.82
C ASN A 384 -29.31 3.78 -31.96
N THR A 385 -29.40 4.49 -30.85
CA THR A 385 -30.49 4.37 -29.86
C THR A 385 -31.66 5.34 -30.09
N SER A 386 -31.74 6.00 -31.23
CA SER A 386 -32.78 7.01 -31.50
C SER A 386 -34.21 6.46 -31.44
N GLN A 387 -34.40 5.19 -31.74
CA GLN A 387 -35.71 4.53 -31.63
C GLN A 387 -36.08 4.18 -30.18
N MET A 388 -35.09 4.00 -29.31
CA MET A 388 -35.30 3.66 -27.93
C MET A 388 -35.68 4.89 -27.08
N PHE A 389 -35.12 6.04 -27.38
CA PHE A 389 -35.35 7.28 -26.65
C PHE A 389 -36.17 8.28 -27.49
N ASN A 390 -37.42 7.97 -27.71
CA ASN A 390 -38.33 8.86 -28.43
C ASN A 390 -39.74 8.67 -27.90
N SER A 391 -39.96 9.00 -26.64
CA SER A 391 -41.27 8.85 -25.97
C SER A 391 -41.48 9.97 -24.96
N THR A 392 -42.77 10.18 -24.64
CA THR A 392 -43.16 11.09 -23.57
C THR A 392 -43.92 10.28 -22.53
N TYR A 393 -43.56 10.45 -21.27
CA TYR A 393 -44.30 9.82 -20.17
C TYR A 393 -45.71 10.38 -20.08
N ASN A 394 -46.69 9.49 -20.17
CA ASN A 394 -48.10 9.81 -20.05
C ASN A 394 -48.75 8.89 -19.02
N PRO A 395 -49.18 9.43 -17.86
CA PRO A 395 -49.74 8.61 -16.79
C PRO A 395 -51.07 7.88 -17.14
N THR A 396 -51.71 8.26 -18.27
CA THR A 396 -52.99 7.71 -18.70
C THR A 396 -52.92 6.60 -19.72
N GLU A 397 -51.72 6.36 -20.32
CA GLU A 397 -51.53 5.28 -21.29
C GLU A 397 -51.18 3.98 -20.60
N ASN A 398 -52.16 3.05 -20.62
CA ASN A 398 -51.86 1.65 -20.35
C ASN A 398 -51.00 1.09 -21.52
N SER A 399 -49.86 0.52 -21.19
CA SER A 399 -49.01 -0.15 -22.15
C SER A 399 -49.81 -1.22 -22.91
N THR A 400 -50.11 -0.99 -24.20
CA THR A 400 -50.70 -2.01 -25.07
C THR A 400 -49.69 -3.12 -25.23
N GLU A 401 -50.09 -4.32 -24.92
CA GLU A 401 -49.29 -5.56 -25.20
C GLU A 401 -48.96 -5.60 -26.68
N SER A 402 -47.71 -5.38 -27.03
CA SER A 402 -47.21 -5.50 -28.39
C SER A 402 -46.06 -6.49 -28.42
N ASN A 403 -46.26 -7.62 -29.07
CA ASN A 403 -45.19 -8.61 -29.32
C ASN A 403 -44.16 -8.13 -30.35
N LYS A 404 -43.95 -6.81 -30.46
CA LYS A 404 -42.98 -6.23 -31.37
C LYS A 404 -41.60 -6.17 -30.76
N THR A 405 -40.61 -6.22 -31.60
CA THR A 405 -39.19 -6.08 -31.25
C THR A 405 -38.63 -4.81 -31.84
N ILE A 406 -37.98 -4.00 -31.02
CA ILE A 406 -37.22 -2.85 -31.49
C ILE A 406 -35.88 -3.37 -32.01
N ILE A 407 -35.56 -3.05 -33.27
CA ILE A 407 -34.29 -3.36 -33.89
C ILE A 407 -33.52 -2.10 -34.09
N ILE A 408 -32.41 -1.95 -33.40
CA ILE A 408 -31.50 -0.81 -33.54
C ILE A 408 -30.30 -1.17 -34.39
N PRO A 409 -29.95 -0.36 -35.41
CA PRO A 409 -28.83 -0.62 -36.28
C PRO A 409 -27.52 -0.28 -35.58
N CYS A 410 -26.52 -1.15 -35.75
CA CYS A 410 -25.19 -0.96 -35.14
C CYS A 410 -24.13 -0.81 -36.23
N ARG A 411 -23.14 0.02 -35.96
CA ARG A 411 -21.91 0.11 -36.74
C ARG A 411 -20.77 -0.55 -35.96
N ILE A 412 -19.79 -1.04 -36.69
CA ILE A 412 -18.59 -1.64 -36.07
C ILE A 412 -17.39 -0.76 -36.42
N LYS A 413 -16.53 -0.53 -35.44
CA LYS A 413 -15.30 0.22 -35.58
C LYS A 413 -14.14 -0.63 -35.09
N GLN A 414 -13.07 -0.70 -35.87
CA GLN A 414 -11.88 -1.49 -35.53
C GLN A 414 -10.76 -0.64 -34.93
N PHE A 415 -10.61 0.62 -35.40
CA PHE A 415 -9.65 1.56 -34.81
C PHE A 415 -10.32 2.37 -33.70
N ILE A 416 -9.90 2.13 -32.47
CA ILE A 416 -10.57 2.64 -31.29
C ILE A 416 -9.62 3.52 -30.52
N ASN A 417 -10.11 4.72 -30.19
CA ASN A 417 -9.42 5.64 -29.28
C ASN A 417 -10.08 5.55 -27.91
N MET A 418 -9.63 4.59 -27.11
CA MET A 418 -10.17 4.33 -25.77
C MET A 418 -9.82 5.47 -24.81
N TRP A 419 -10.73 5.74 -23.89
CA TRP A 419 -10.55 6.64 -22.76
C TRP A 419 -10.31 8.11 -23.19
N GLN A 420 -10.59 8.47 -24.43
CA GLN A 420 -10.35 9.80 -25.01
C GLN A 420 -8.88 10.28 -24.87
N LYS A 421 -7.95 9.33 -24.71
CA LYS A 421 -6.52 9.64 -24.65
C LYS A 421 -5.99 10.03 -26.02
N VAL A 422 -5.37 11.19 -26.10
CA VAL A 422 -4.66 11.65 -27.28
C VAL A 422 -3.32 10.90 -27.41
N GLY A 423 -3.00 10.42 -28.60
CA GLY A 423 -1.70 9.82 -28.90
C GLY A 423 -1.64 8.29 -28.86
N ARG A 424 -2.71 7.59 -28.49
CA ARG A 424 -2.79 6.13 -28.53
C ARG A 424 -4.11 5.66 -29.10
N ALA A 425 -4.03 4.75 -30.08
CA ALA A 425 -5.19 4.07 -30.63
C ALA A 425 -4.96 2.56 -30.65
N MET A 426 -6.03 1.81 -30.52
CA MET A 426 -6.01 0.36 -30.61
C MET A 426 -6.71 -0.10 -31.88
N TYR A 427 -6.12 -1.08 -32.54
CA TYR A 427 -6.80 -1.84 -33.60
C TYR A 427 -7.34 -3.14 -33.02
N ALA A 428 -8.65 -3.31 -33.04
CA ALA A 428 -9.30 -4.56 -32.64
C ALA A 428 -9.26 -5.52 -33.84
N PRO A 429 -8.52 -6.65 -33.76
CA PRO A 429 -8.48 -7.60 -34.86
C PRO A 429 -9.86 -8.19 -35.10
N PRO A 430 -10.21 -8.48 -36.37
CA PRO A 430 -11.52 -9.03 -36.70
C PRO A 430 -11.71 -10.41 -36.10
N ILE A 431 -12.93 -10.72 -35.69
CA ILE A 431 -13.33 -12.02 -35.16
C ILE A 431 -14.01 -12.80 -36.26
N ALA A 432 -13.60 -14.05 -36.42
CA ALA A 432 -14.16 -14.95 -37.42
C ALA A 432 -15.55 -15.47 -37.01
N GLY A 433 -16.41 -15.69 -38.02
CA GLY A 433 -17.74 -16.26 -37.84
C GLY A 433 -18.83 -15.25 -37.48
N ASN A 434 -19.96 -15.76 -37.04
CA ASN A 434 -21.09 -14.97 -36.51
C ASN A 434 -20.87 -14.67 -35.03
N ILE A 435 -21.12 -13.44 -34.61
CA ILE A 435 -21.01 -13.02 -33.20
C ILE A 435 -22.40 -12.68 -32.69
N THR A 436 -22.78 -13.29 -31.58
CA THR A 436 -24.01 -12.95 -30.86
C THR A 436 -23.68 -12.81 -29.38
N CYS A 437 -24.10 -11.75 -28.78
CA CYS A 437 -23.99 -11.54 -27.35
C CYS A 437 -25.34 -11.10 -26.77
N ARG A 438 -25.63 -11.68 -25.62
CA ARG A 438 -26.82 -11.37 -24.81
C ARG A 438 -26.40 -10.65 -23.57
N SER A 439 -26.99 -9.50 -23.31
CA SER A 439 -26.68 -8.65 -22.16
C SER A 439 -27.97 -8.16 -21.50
N ASN A 440 -27.88 -7.80 -20.24
CA ASN A 440 -28.97 -7.23 -19.49
C ASN A 440 -28.71 -5.73 -19.30
N ILE A 441 -29.66 -4.89 -19.71
CA ILE A 441 -29.64 -3.47 -19.39
C ILE A 441 -30.08 -3.33 -17.93
N THR A 442 -29.20 -2.83 -17.07
CA THR A 442 -29.44 -2.68 -15.62
C THR A 442 -29.46 -1.24 -15.16
N GLY A 443 -29.09 -0.32 -16.03
CA GLY A 443 -29.05 1.10 -15.73
C GLY A 443 -28.99 1.99 -16.96
N LEU A 444 -29.23 3.26 -16.76
CA LEU A 444 -29.21 4.30 -17.78
C LEU A 444 -28.36 5.47 -17.33
N LEU A 445 -27.65 6.07 -18.28
CA LEU A 445 -27.00 7.36 -18.09
C LEU A 445 -27.81 8.41 -18.83
N LEU A 446 -28.33 9.40 -18.13
CA LEU A 446 -29.17 10.46 -18.71
C LEU A 446 -28.59 11.84 -18.45
N SER A 447 -28.83 12.75 -19.40
CA SER A 447 -28.62 14.17 -19.24
C SER A 447 -29.94 14.92 -19.42
N ARG A 448 -30.14 15.99 -18.67
CA ARG A 448 -31.32 16.83 -18.77
C ARG A 448 -31.02 18.07 -19.62
N ASP A 449 -31.92 18.41 -20.55
CA ASP A 449 -31.79 19.64 -21.30
C ASP A 449 -32.05 20.85 -20.39
N GLY A 450 -31.21 21.90 -20.55
CA GLY A 450 -31.46 23.20 -19.94
C GLY A 450 -32.47 24.01 -20.74
N GLY A 451 -33.10 25.00 -20.13
CA GLY A 451 -33.98 25.93 -20.79
C GLY A 451 -35.14 26.43 -19.94
N ILE A 452 -35.86 27.40 -20.42
CA ILE A 452 -36.94 28.11 -19.69
C ILE A 452 -38.30 27.44 -19.90
N ASN A 453 -38.37 26.27 -20.52
CA ASN A 453 -39.66 25.62 -20.76
C ASN A 453 -40.16 25.01 -19.39
N ASN A 454 -41.15 25.69 -18.85
CA ASN A 454 -41.63 25.37 -17.49
C ASN A 454 -42.59 24.16 -17.40
N THR A 455 -42.88 23.48 -18.50
CA THR A 455 -43.91 22.43 -18.54
C THR A 455 -43.34 21.04 -18.83
N ILE A 456 -42.28 20.96 -19.57
CA ILE A 456 -41.68 19.68 -20.03
C ILE A 456 -40.20 19.63 -19.69
N GLU A 457 -39.76 18.56 -19.07
CA GLU A 457 -38.36 18.22 -18.89
C GLU A 457 -37.91 17.18 -19.95
N THR A 458 -36.86 17.46 -20.67
CA THR A 458 -36.35 16.57 -21.71
C THR A 458 -35.09 15.87 -21.21
N PHE A 459 -35.08 14.55 -21.32
CA PHE A 459 -33.94 13.71 -20.96
C PHE A 459 -33.39 13.03 -22.20
N ARG A 460 -32.06 13.04 -22.31
CA ARG A 460 -31.31 12.42 -23.41
C ARG A 460 -30.32 11.41 -22.85
N PRO A 461 -30.03 10.31 -23.59
CA PRO A 461 -28.98 9.41 -23.17
C PRO A 461 -27.62 10.13 -23.15
N ALA A 462 -26.85 9.88 -22.13
CA ALA A 462 -25.54 10.47 -21.89
C ALA A 462 -24.47 9.38 -21.76
N GLY A 463 -23.22 9.77 -21.63
CA GLY A 463 -22.10 8.88 -21.49
C GLY A 463 -20.79 9.60 -21.79
N GLY A 464 -19.72 8.83 -21.91
CA GLY A 464 -18.38 9.35 -22.25
C GLY A 464 -17.41 9.36 -21.08
N ASP A 465 -17.86 9.71 -19.87
CA ASP A 465 -17.06 9.53 -18.67
C ASP A 465 -17.30 8.14 -18.06
N MET A 466 -16.33 7.24 -18.18
CA MET A 466 -16.44 5.88 -17.67
C MET A 466 -16.48 5.80 -16.14
N ARG A 467 -16.11 6.87 -15.44
CA ARG A 467 -16.24 6.93 -13.99
C ARG A 467 -17.69 6.79 -13.54
N ASP A 468 -18.65 7.28 -14.32
CA ASP A 468 -20.08 7.15 -14.01
C ASP A 468 -20.53 5.69 -14.07
N ASN A 469 -19.95 4.88 -14.95
CA ASN A 469 -20.19 3.45 -14.99
C ASN A 469 -19.73 2.77 -13.68
N TRP A 470 -18.58 3.17 -13.19
CA TRP A 470 -18.03 2.63 -11.94
C TRP A 470 -18.79 3.15 -10.72
N ARG A 471 -19.25 4.39 -10.72
CA ARG A 471 -20.10 4.93 -9.66
C ARG A 471 -21.40 4.18 -9.50
N SER A 472 -21.97 3.68 -10.56
CA SER A 472 -23.20 2.87 -10.53
C SER A 472 -23.08 1.59 -9.70
N GLU A 473 -21.86 1.07 -9.56
CA GLU A 473 -21.58 -0.13 -8.77
C GLU A 473 -20.94 0.16 -7.41
N LEU A 474 -20.09 1.19 -7.33
CA LEU A 474 -19.34 1.53 -6.11
C LEU A 474 -20.06 2.53 -5.19
N TYR A 475 -21.28 2.93 -5.49
CA TYR A 475 -22.01 3.95 -4.75
C TYR A 475 -22.25 3.58 -3.28
N LYS A 476 -22.37 2.32 -2.97
CA LYS A 476 -22.66 1.78 -1.64
C LYS A 476 -21.43 1.51 -0.78
N TYR A 477 -20.24 1.70 -1.30
CA TYR A 477 -19.01 1.40 -0.60
C TYR A 477 -18.25 2.65 -0.19
N LYS A 478 -17.56 2.55 0.94
CA LYS A 478 -16.67 3.58 1.47
C LYS A 478 -15.46 2.94 2.11
N VAL A 479 -14.27 3.42 1.78
CA VAL A 479 -13.03 2.98 2.41
C VAL A 479 -12.74 3.84 3.62
N VAL A 480 -12.46 3.20 4.73
CA VAL A 480 -12.11 3.86 5.99
C VAL A 480 -10.81 3.30 6.55
N GLU A 481 -10.06 4.16 7.20
CA GLU A 481 -8.85 3.81 7.93
C GLU A 481 -9.21 3.51 9.38
N ILE A 482 -8.80 2.35 9.88
CA ILE A 482 -9.00 2.00 11.29
C ILE A 482 -7.98 2.75 12.12
N LYS A 483 -8.45 3.41 13.16
CA LYS A 483 -7.65 4.12 14.17
C LYS A 483 -7.72 3.34 15.48
N PRO A 484 -6.89 2.31 15.68
CA PRO A 484 -7.04 1.41 16.82
C PRO A 484 -6.59 2.02 18.15
N LEU A 485 -5.84 3.11 18.11
CA LEU A 485 -5.30 3.76 19.29
C LEU A 485 -6.29 4.77 19.83
N GLY A 486 -6.80 4.54 21.03
CA GLY A 486 -7.76 5.41 21.71
C GLY A 486 -7.30 5.80 23.10
N ILE A 487 -7.78 6.93 23.57
CA ILE A 487 -7.45 7.50 24.88
C ILE A 487 -8.75 7.84 25.59
N ALA A 488 -8.87 7.44 26.85
CA ALA A 488 -10.04 7.77 27.67
C ALA A 488 -9.67 7.96 29.13
N PRO A 489 -10.44 8.78 29.91
CA PRO A 489 -10.21 8.94 31.34
C PRO A 489 -10.70 7.73 32.12
N THR A 490 -9.93 7.29 33.10
CA THR A 490 -10.33 6.26 34.07
C THR A 490 -9.85 6.61 35.47
N LYS A 491 -10.37 5.92 36.47
CA LYS A 491 -9.90 6.03 37.86
C LYS A 491 -8.59 5.28 38.12
N ALA A 492 -8.16 4.46 37.17
CA ALA A 492 -6.96 3.65 37.32
C ALA A 492 -5.69 4.44 37.03
N LYS A 493 -4.71 4.34 37.92
CA LYS A 493 -3.38 4.92 37.76
C LYS A 493 -2.35 3.79 37.59
N ARG A 494 -1.30 4.03 36.80
CA ARG A 494 -0.19 3.09 36.62
C ARG A 494 0.51 2.86 37.98
N ARG A 495 0.74 1.59 38.31
CA ARG A 495 1.49 1.18 39.50
C ARG A 495 2.91 0.80 39.09
N VAL A 496 3.90 1.09 39.97
CA VAL A 496 5.32 0.78 39.72
C VAL A 496 5.55 -0.75 39.66
N VAL A 497 4.75 -1.54 40.42
CA VAL A 497 4.80 -3.00 40.40
C VAL A 497 3.42 -3.53 40.01
N GLU A 498 3.27 -3.98 38.78
CA GLU A 498 2.07 -4.68 38.34
C GLU A 498 2.15 -6.16 38.72
N ARG A 499 1.34 -6.58 39.72
CA ARG A 499 0.99 -8.00 39.84
C ARG A 499 0.12 -8.37 38.65
N GLN A 500 0.60 -9.26 37.78
CA GLN A 500 -0.20 -9.87 36.74
C GLN A 500 -1.41 -10.58 37.38
N LYS A 501 -2.53 -9.90 37.44
CA LYS A 501 -3.81 -10.57 37.63
C LYS A 501 -4.18 -11.18 36.30
N ARG A 502 -4.18 -12.50 36.20
CA ARG A 502 -4.87 -13.20 35.11
C ARG A 502 -6.30 -12.66 35.08
N ALA A 503 -6.65 -11.96 34.01
CA ALA A 503 -8.04 -11.65 33.74
C ALA A 503 -8.77 -12.98 33.52
N VAL A 504 -9.67 -13.31 34.43
CA VAL A 504 -10.63 -14.38 34.25
C VAL A 504 -11.54 -13.95 33.14
N GLY A 505 -11.49 -14.65 31.99
CA GLY A 505 -12.35 -14.37 30.85
C GLY A 505 -13.81 -14.56 31.25
N ILE A 506 -14.52 -13.49 31.46
CA ILE A 506 -15.99 -13.45 31.39
C ILE A 506 -16.31 -13.71 29.94
N GLY A 507 -17.22 -14.69 29.65
CA GLY A 507 -17.61 -15.08 28.31
C GLY A 507 -17.97 -13.86 27.46
N ALA A 508 -17.03 -13.47 26.62
CA ALA A 508 -17.23 -12.38 25.71
C ALA A 508 -18.24 -12.84 24.67
N VAL A 509 -19.33 -12.10 24.50
CA VAL A 509 -20.15 -12.18 23.32
C VAL A 509 -19.23 -11.93 22.15
N PHE A 510 -19.11 -12.92 21.25
CA PHE A 510 -18.21 -12.89 20.12
C PHE A 510 -18.79 -11.89 19.08
N LEU A 511 -18.50 -10.60 19.24
CA LEU A 511 -18.73 -9.59 18.24
C LEU A 511 -17.56 -9.65 17.25
N GLY A 512 -17.85 -9.72 15.94
CA GLY A 512 -16.83 -9.73 14.90
C GLY A 512 -16.14 -8.36 14.78
N PHE A 513 -15.26 -8.23 13.78
CA PHE A 513 -14.50 -7.02 13.48
C PHE A 513 -15.39 -5.78 13.36
N LEU A 514 -15.11 -4.74 14.13
CA LEU A 514 -15.91 -3.51 14.26
C LEU A 514 -17.36 -3.69 14.76
N GLY A 515 -17.74 -4.89 15.19
CA GLY A 515 -19.10 -5.17 15.64
C GLY A 515 -19.57 -4.35 16.84
N ALA A 516 -18.65 -3.90 17.67
CA ALA A 516 -18.92 -3.04 18.83
C ALA A 516 -18.84 -1.54 18.53
N ALA A 517 -18.72 -1.11 17.27
CA ALA A 517 -18.56 0.30 16.93
C ALA A 517 -19.77 1.17 17.31
N GLY A 518 -20.98 0.59 17.26
CA GLY A 518 -22.23 1.25 17.72
C GLY A 518 -22.55 1.07 19.19
N SER A 519 -21.74 0.29 19.93
CA SER A 519 -21.92 0.04 21.36
C SER A 519 -21.29 1.16 22.19
N THR A 520 -21.68 1.25 23.47
CA THR A 520 -21.05 2.19 24.38
C THR A 520 -19.56 1.89 24.55
N MET A 521 -18.77 2.88 24.94
CA MET A 521 -17.33 2.72 25.15
C MET A 521 -17.02 1.59 26.15
N GLY A 522 -17.80 1.46 27.21
CA GLY A 522 -17.63 0.41 28.19
C GLY A 522 -17.85 -0.99 27.62
N ALA A 523 -18.90 -1.18 26.84
CA ALA A 523 -19.18 -2.44 26.17
C ALA A 523 -18.17 -2.77 25.06
N ALA A 524 -17.76 -1.78 24.28
CA ALA A 524 -16.79 -1.95 23.20
C ALA A 524 -15.38 -2.29 23.72
N SER A 525 -15.02 -1.84 24.91
CA SER A 525 -13.70 -2.10 25.51
C SER A 525 -13.45 -3.58 25.83
N ILE A 526 -14.48 -4.42 25.87
CA ILE A 526 -14.34 -5.87 26.07
C ILE A 526 -13.84 -6.57 24.80
N THR A 527 -14.08 -5.98 23.63
CA THR A 527 -13.80 -6.58 22.31
C THR A 527 -12.55 -6.02 21.62
N LEU A 528 -11.66 -5.33 22.34
CA LEU A 528 -10.43 -4.75 21.79
C LEU A 528 -9.53 -5.77 21.08
N THR A 529 -9.53 -7.02 21.56
CA THR A 529 -8.73 -8.11 20.99
C THR A 529 -9.11 -8.42 19.54
N VAL A 530 -10.36 -8.25 19.16
CA VAL A 530 -10.85 -8.57 17.81
C VAL A 530 -10.20 -7.65 16.78
N GLN A 531 -10.22 -6.33 17.00
CA GLN A 531 -9.62 -5.36 16.09
C GLN A 531 -8.09 -5.48 16.06
N ALA A 532 -7.45 -5.68 17.21
CA ALA A 532 -6.01 -5.85 17.31
C ALA A 532 -5.54 -7.13 16.59
N ARG A 533 -6.24 -8.25 16.76
CA ARG A 533 -5.95 -9.51 16.06
C ARG A 533 -6.17 -9.40 14.56
N GLN A 534 -7.23 -8.72 14.13
CA GLN A 534 -7.52 -8.53 12.70
C GLN A 534 -6.42 -7.74 12.00
N LEU A 535 -5.88 -6.69 12.62
CA LEU A 535 -4.74 -5.95 12.09
C LEU A 535 -3.52 -6.86 11.93
N LEU A 536 -3.18 -7.65 12.95
CA LEU A 536 -2.02 -8.54 12.93
C LEU A 536 -2.22 -9.71 11.95
N SER A 537 -3.38 -10.37 11.97
CA SER A 537 -3.68 -11.49 11.07
C SER A 537 -3.73 -11.06 9.63
N GLY A 538 -4.27 -9.88 9.32
CA GLY A 538 -4.24 -9.29 7.99
C GLY A 538 -2.83 -9.09 7.46
N ILE A 539 -1.91 -8.59 8.28
CA ILE A 539 -0.49 -8.41 7.91
C ILE A 539 0.17 -9.77 7.64
N VAL A 540 0.00 -10.74 8.53
CA VAL A 540 0.58 -12.09 8.40
C VAL A 540 0.04 -12.81 7.17
N GLN A 541 -1.27 -12.75 6.93
CA GLN A 541 -1.91 -13.40 5.78
C GLN A 541 -1.46 -12.80 4.45
N GLN A 542 -1.31 -11.47 4.39
CA GLN A 542 -0.77 -10.80 3.21
C GLN A 542 0.67 -11.23 2.91
N GLN A 543 1.51 -11.44 3.93
CA GLN A 543 2.88 -11.93 3.75
C GLN A 543 2.92 -13.37 3.25
N SER A 544 2.08 -14.28 3.78
CA SER A 544 2.03 -15.68 3.34
C SER A 544 1.56 -15.81 1.89
N ASN A 545 0.58 -15.01 1.48
CA ASN A 545 0.11 -14.97 0.10
C ASN A 545 1.17 -14.43 -0.86
N LEU A 546 2.03 -13.51 -0.41
CA LEU A 546 3.16 -13.04 -1.22
C LEU A 546 4.17 -14.14 -1.48
N LEU A 547 4.57 -14.88 -0.45
CA LEU A 547 5.53 -15.96 -0.58
C LEU A 547 5.03 -17.00 -1.59
N ARG A 548 3.75 -17.39 -1.51
CA ARG A 548 3.14 -18.28 -2.48
C ARG A 548 3.09 -17.70 -3.90
N ALA A 549 2.78 -16.41 -4.04
CA ALA A 549 2.76 -15.74 -5.34
C ALA A 549 4.17 -15.61 -5.92
N ILE A 550 5.19 -15.33 -5.11
CA ILE A 550 6.59 -15.26 -5.54
C ILE A 550 7.10 -16.66 -5.94
N GLU A 551 6.77 -17.71 -5.19
CA GLU A 551 7.11 -19.09 -5.52
C GLU A 551 6.46 -19.54 -6.84
N ALA A 552 5.19 -19.17 -7.07
CA ALA A 552 4.48 -19.46 -8.31
C ALA A 552 4.99 -18.65 -9.52
N GLN A 553 5.58 -17.48 -9.29
CA GLN A 553 6.02 -16.56 -10.35
C GLN A 553 7.54 -16.50 -10.53
N GLN A 554 8.33 -17.44 -10.05
CA GLN A 554 9.79 -17.46 -10.25
C GLN A 554 10.22 -17.39 -11.73
N HIS A 555 9.30 -17.50 -12.69
CA HIS A 555 9.58 -17.41 -14.12
C HIS A 555 9.20 -16.09 -14.81
N MET A 556 8.48 -15.15 -14.17
CA MET A 556 8.18 -13.85 -14.78
C MET A 556 8.05 -12.75 -13.73
N LEU A 557 9.17 -12.13 -13.38
CA LEU A 557 9.24 -10.84 -12.68
C LEU A 557 8.79 -9.67 -13.61
N GLN A 558 7.61 -9.74 -14.18
CA GLN A 558 6.93 -8.56 -14.67
C GLN A 558 6.12 -8.00 -13.49
N LEU A 559 6.57 -6.87 -12.97
CA LEU A 559 5.80 -6.08 -12.00
C LEU A 559 4.53 -5.61 -12.71
N THR A 560 3.45 -6.37 -12.55
CA THR A 560 2.13 -6.00 -13.05
C THR A 560 1.58 -4.84 -12.20
N VAL A 561 0.61 -4.11 -12.75
CA VAL A 561 -0.10 -3.03 -12.00
C VAL A 561 -0.61 -3.55 -10.66
N TRP A 562 -1.25 -4.71 -10.65
CA TRP A 562 -1.76 -5.33 -9.44
C TRP A 562 -0.67 -5.78 -8.45
N GLY A 563 0.45 -6.27 -8.96
CA GLY A 563 1.60 -6.68 -8.14
C GLY A 563 2.22 -5.50 -7.41
N ILE A 564 2.42 -4.37 -8.08
CA ILE A 564 2.92 -3.13 -7.47
C ILE A 564 1.96 -2.62 -6.39
N LYS A 565 0.67 -2.63 -6.65
CA LYS A 565 -0.35 -2.20 -5.69
C LYS A 565 -0.39 -3.07 -4.45
N GLN A 566 -0.29 -4.38 -4.60
CA GLN A 566 -0.21 -5.30 -3.47
C GLN A 566 1.02 -5.03 -2.60
N LEU A 567 2.19 -4.77 -3.20
CA LEU A 567 3.39 -4.43 -2.46
C LEU A 567 3.25 -3.10 -1.70
N GLN A 568 2.70 -2.08 -2.34
CA GLN A 568 2.44 -0.78 -1.70
C GLN A 568 1.49 -0.93 -0.50
N ALA A 569 0.40 -1.67 -0.65
CA ALA A 569 -0.56 -1.92 0.42
C ALA A 569 0.07 -2.63 1.62
N ARG A 570 0.95 -3.60 1.37
CA ARG A 570 1.66 -4.35 2.43
C ARG A 570 2.65 -3.49 3.19
N VAL A 571 3.47 -2.74 2.47
CA VAL A 571 4.45 -1.83 3.10
C VAL A 571 3.73 -0.80 3.96
N LEU A 572 2.65 -0.23 3.45
CA LEU A 572 1.83 0.73 4.21
C LEU A 572 1.22 0.11 5.47
N ALA A 573 0.71 -1.11 5.39
CA ALA A 573 0.14 -1.81 6.54
C ALA A 573 1.18 -2.08 7.63
N ILE A 574 2.37 -2.54 7.25
CA ILE A 574 3.49 -2.78 8.18
C ILE A 574 3.96 -1.46 8.80
N GLU A 575 4.14 -0.43 8.00
CA GLU A 575 4.59 0.88 8.47
C GLU A 575 3.63 1.46 9.53
N ARG A 576 2.34 1.39 9.27
CA ARG A 576 1.31 1.87 10.20
C ARG A 576 1.29 1.06 11.50
N TYR A 577 1.34 -0.26 11.39
CA TYR A 577 1.40 -1.13 12.56
C TYR A 577 2.63 -0.84 13.42
N LEU A 578 3.80 -0.72 12.80
CA LEU A 578 5.04 -0.40 13.50
C LEU A 578 5.00 0.99 14.15
N LYS A 579 4.41 1.97 13.49
CA LYS A 579 4.22 3.32 14.05
C LYS A 579 3.34 3.28 15.31
N ASP A 580 2.24 2.56 15.28
CA ASP A 580 1.37 2.39 16.45
C ASP A 580 2.10 1.65 17.58
N GLN A 581 2.84 0.59 17.27
CA GLN A 581 3.64 -0.15 18.25
C GLN A 581 4.77 0.70 18.82
N GLN A 582 5.37 1.56 18.01
CA GLN A 582 6.40 2.51 18.46
C GLN A 582 5.83 3.51 19.48
N LEU A 583 4.67 4.10 19.20
CA LEU A 583 4.00 5.00 20.14
C LEU A 583 3.66 4.30 21.46
N LEU A 584 3.10 3.09 21.39
CA LEU A 584 2.83 2.28 22.57
C LEU A 584 4.12 1.95 23.35
N GLY A 585 5.22 1.69 22.65
CA GLY A 585 6.53 1.47 23.26
C GLY A 585 7.05 2.71 23.98
N ILE A 586 6.96 3.88 23.36
CA ILE A 586 7.38 5.17 23.93
C ILE A 586 6.58 5.49 25.22
N TRP A 587 5.31 5.09 25.28
CA TRP A 587 4.46 5.30 26.45
C TRP A 587 4.56 4.19 27.52
N GLY A 588 5.41 3.20 27.30
CA GLY A 588 5.54 2.05 28.20
C GLY A 588 4.33 1.12 28.19
N CYS A 589 3.61 1.09 27.07
CA CYS A 589 2.39 0.30 26.87
C CYS A 589 2.57 -0.87 25.92
N SER A 590 3.79 -1.26 25.59
CA SER A 590 4.09 -2.33 24.65
C SER A 590 3.43 -3.63 25.05
N GLY A 591 2.75 -4.28 24.10
CA GLY A 591 2.07 -5.57 24.31
C GLY A 591 0.80 -5.52 25.15
N LYS A 592 0.33 -4.36 25.55
CA LYS A 592 -0.91 -4.18 26.32
C LYS A 592 -2.03 -3.66 25.45
N LEU A 593 -3.23 -4.19 25.60
CA LEU A 593 -4.44 -3.67 24.95
C LEU A 593 -5.05 -2.50 25.75
N ILE A 594 -4.97 -2.57 27.06
CA ILE A 594 -5.39 -1.52 27.97
C ILE A 594 -4.19 -1.18 28.84
N CYS A 595 -3.78 0.08 28.81
CA CYS A 595 -2.59 0.54 29.52
C CYS A 595 -2.94 1.77 30.35
N THR A 596 -2.83 1.64 31.66
CA THR A 596 -2.96 2.78 32.58
C THR A 596 -1.70 3.63 32.56
N THR A 597 -1.85 4.93 32.78
CA THR A 597 -0.74 5.89 32.75
C THR A 597 -0.72 6.74 34.03
N ASN A 598 0.32 7.55 34.19
CA ASN A 598 0.47 8.50 35.27
C ASN A 598 0.10 9.95 34.87
N VAL A 599 -0.46 10.15 33.68
CA VAL A 599 -0.91 11.46 33.21
C VAL A 599 -2.29 11.75 33.79
N PRO A 600 -2.47 12.82 34.55
CA PRO A 600 -3.79 13.22 35.07
C PRO A 600 -4.66 13.73 33.95
N TRP A 601 -5.95 13.38 33.98
CA TRP A 601 -6.92 13.91 33.05
C TRP A 601 -7.20 15.38 33.32
N ASN A 602 -7.14 16.22 32.28
CA ASN A 602 -7.48 17.61 32.39
C ASN A 602 -8.96 17.85 32.03
N SER A 603 -9.70 18.49 32.89
CA SER A 603 -11.11 18.83 32.68
C SER A 603 -11.35 19.76 31.47
N THR A 604 -10.33 20.46 30.99
CA THR A 604 -10.44 21.29 29.78
C THR A 604 -10.54 20.45 28.52
N TRP A 605 -10.09 19.19 28.52
CA TRP A 605 -10.20 18.27 27.38
C TRP A 605 -11.62 17.73 27.24
N SER A 606 -12.23 17.34 28.32
CA SER A 606 -13.65 17.03 28.45
C SER A 606 -14.07 17.11 29.93
N ASN A 607 -15.18 17.75 30.19
CA ASN A 607 -15.75 17.91 31.52
C ASN A 607 -16.90 16.91 31.80
N LYS A 608 -17.16 15.99 30.90
CA LYS A 608 -18.20 14.94 31.03
C LYS A 608 -17.88 14.00 32.17
N THR A 609 -18.91 13.48 32.80
CA THR A 609 -18.77 12.49 33.86
C THR A 609 -18.33 11.14 33.29
N LEU A 610 -17.72 10.29 34.10
CA LEU A 610 -17.33 8.94 33.64
C LEU A 610 -18.53 8.12 33.16
N ASP A 611 -19.67 8.25 33.80
CA ASP A 611 -20.88 7.53 33.44
C ASP A 611 -21.40 8.01 32.07
N ASP A 612 -21.30 9.29 31.77
CA ASP A 612 -21.67 9.84 30.46
C ASP A 612 -20.72 9.34 29.37
N ILE A 613 -19.41 9.28 29.63
CA ILE A 613 -18.40 8.83 28.66
C ILE A 613 -18.53 7.33 28.40
N TRP A 614 -18.54 6.53 29.47
CA TRP A 614 -18.49 5.07 29.34
C TRP A 614 -19.85 4.40 29.15
N GLY A 615 -20.91 5.03 29.59
CA GLY A 615 -22.28 4.49 29.54
C GLY A 615 -23.12 4.96 28.35
N ASN A 616 -22.87 6.17 27.84
CA ASN A 616 -23.76 6.82 26.87
C ASN A 616 -23.11 7.19 25.55
N MET A 617 -21.78 7.13 25.44
CA MET A 617 -21.04 7.49 24.23
C MET A 617 -20.44 6.27 23.55
N THR A 618 -20.32 6.33 22.23
CA THR A 618 -19.51 5.40 21.45
C THR A 618 -18.07 5.92 21.31
N TRP A 619 -17.13 5.03 21.00
CA TRP A 619 -15.74 5.43 20.75
C TRP A 619 -15.59 6.46 19.61
N MET A 620 -16.40 6.35 18.57
CA MET A 620 -16.43 7.30 17.46
C MET A 620 -16.79 8.72 17.92
N GLN A 621 -17.82 8.82 18.74
CA GLN A 621 -18.28 10.12 19.30
C GLN A 621 -17.23 10.72 20.24
N TRP A 622 -16.64 9.89 21.08
CA TRP A 622 -15.60 10.30 22.03
C TRP A 622 -14.34 10.80 21.32
N GLU A 623 -13.86 10.06 20.33
CA GLU A 623 -12.67 10.45 19.55
C GLU A 623 -12.88 11.79 18.81
N ARG A 624 -14.07 12.05 18.28
CA ARG A 624 -14.38 13.36 17.68
C ARG A 624 -14.29 14.50 18.70
N GLU A 625 -14.72 14.25 19.92
CA GLU A 625 -14.71 15.26 20.98
C GLU A 625 -13.31 15.62 21.43
N ILE A 626 -12.42 14.64 21.54
CA ILE A 626 -11.03 14.84 22.01
C ILE A 626 -9.99 15.05 20.90
N ASP A 627 -10.39 15.03 19.64
CA ASP A 627 -9.46 15.06 18.49
C ASP A 627 -8.47 16.25 18.56
N ASN A 628 -8.94 17.42 18.96
CA ASN A 628 -8.12 18.61 19.11
C ASN A 628 -7.05 18.50 20.21
N TYR A 629 -7.25 17.62 21.18
CA TYR A 629 -6.36 17.45 22.34
C TYR A 629 -5.48 16.22 22.23
N THR A 630 -5.68 15.38 21.27
CA THR A 630 -4.99 14.08 21.10
C THR A 630 -3.47 14.26 21.04
N ASN A 631 -2.98 15.20 20.26
CA ASN A 631 -1.55 15.46 20.13
C ASN A 631 -0.93 15.97 21.45
N THR A 632 -1.64 16.82 22.17
CA THR A 632 -1.20 17.33 23.49
C THR A 632 -1.11 16.17 24.49
N ILE A 633 -2.11 15.28 24.49
CA ILE A 633 -2.13 14.10 25.36
C ILE A 633 -0.98 13.15 25.01
N TYR A 634 -0.67 12.94 23.74
CA TYR A 634 0.45 12.11 23.29
C TYR A 634 1.79 12.65 23.78
N GLN A 635 2.00 13.96 23.70
CA GLN A 635 3.21 14.61 24.23
C GLN A 635 3.33 14.44 25.75
N LEU A 636 2.24 14.59 26.48
CA LEU A 636 2.22 14.38 27.93
C LEU A 636 2.50 12.93 28.31
N LEU A 637 2.01 11.97 27.55
CA LEU A 637 2.28 10.54 27.74
C LEU A 637 3.78 10.24 27.55
N GLU A 638 4.39 10.78 26.52
CA GLU A 638 5.82 10.64 26.25
C GLU A 638 6.67 11.27 27.38
N GLN A 639 6.34 12.49 27.78
CA GLN A 639 7.03 13.16 28.88
C GLN A 639 6.90 12.41 30.20
N SER A 640 5.71 11.90 30.52
CA SER A 640 5.46 11.10 31.71
C SER A 640 6.26 9.81 31.75
N GLN A 641 6.37 9.12 30.59
CA GLN A 641 7.15 7.91 30.49
C GLN A 641 8.66 8.17 30.61
N ASN A 642 9.17 9.22 29.99
CA ASN A 642 10.56 9.63 30.12
C ASN A 642 10.91 9.98 31.58
N GLN A 643 10.01 10.67 32.29
CA GLN A 643 10.19 10.96 33.70
C GLN A 643 10.14 9.69 34.54
N GLN A 644 9.27 8.73 34.24
CA GLN A 644 9.19 7.47 34.96
C GLN A 644 10.46 6.64 34.76
N GLU A 645 10.96 6.51 33.52
CA GLU A 645 12.20 5.80 33.22
C GLU A 645 13.40 6.44 33.95
N LYS A 646 13.47 7.76 34.01
CA LYS A 646 14.49 8.46 34.74
C LYS A 646 14.39 8.18 36.24
N ASN A 647 13.18 8.19 36.80
CA ASN A 647 12.95 7.86 38.21
C ASN A 647 13.31 6.40 38.52
N GLU A 648 13.02 5.47 37.64
CA GLU A 648 13.40 4.05 37.80
C GLU A 648 14.93 3.88 37.74
N GLN A 649 15.61 4.58 36.83
CA GLN A 649 17.07 4.58 36.77
C GLN A 649 17.68 5.14 38.04
N ASP A 650 17.13 6.23 38.58
CA ASP A 650 17.55 6.84 39.83
C ASP A 650 17.31 5.89 41.02
N LEU A 651 16.18 5.19 41.05
CA LEU A 651 15.89 4.13 42.06
C LEU A 651 16.84 2.93 41.96
N LEU A 652 17.11 2.44 40.73
CA LEU A 652 18.08 1.37 40.51
C LEU A 652 19.50 1.78 40.88
N ALA A 653 19.83 3.06 40.71
CA ALA A 653 21.09 3.62 41.22
C ALA A 653 21.15 3.59 42.74
N LEU A 654 20.06 3.92 43.46
CA LEU A 654 19.92 3.81 44.90
C LEU A 654 20.01 2.36 45.37
N ASP A 655 19.35 1.39 44.70
CA ASP A 655 19.47 -0.04 45.03
C ASP A 655 20.90 -0.55 44.86
N LYS A 656 21.64 -0.05 43.89
CA LYS A 656 23.08 -0.32 43.77
C LYS A 656 23.89 0.22 44.95
N TRP A 657 23.49 1.37 45.51
CA TRP A 657 24.05 1.91 46.72
C TRP A 657 23.74 1.05 47.95
N ASP A 658 22.54 0.54 48.10
CA ASP A 658 22.15 -0.42 49.13
C ASP A 658 22.93 -1.72 49.00
N SER A 659 23.15 -2.22 47.78
CA SER A 659 24.01 -3.38 47.58
C SER A 659 25.48 -3.12 47.89
N LEU A 660 25.96 -1.89 47.72
CA LEU A 660 27.27 -1.42 48.16
C LEU A 660 27.37 -1.35 49.70
N TRP A 661 26.32 -0.88 50.41
CA TRP A 661 26.27 -0.89 51.86
C TRP A 661 26.19 -2.31 52.42
N ASN A 662 25.48 -3.26 51.79
CA ASN A 662 25.50 -4.70 52.10
C ASN A 662 26.85 -5.35 51.85
N TRP A 663 27.62 -4.84 50.85
CA TRP A 663 29.00 -5.25 50.58
C TRP A 663 29.96 -4.75 51.70
N PHE A 664 29.67 -3.61 52.34
CA PHE A 664 30.36 -3.04 53.50
C PHE A 664 29.86 -3.59 54.82
N SER A 665 29.03 -4.62 54.85
CA SER A 665 28.63 -5.27 56.11
C SER A 665 29.86 -5.77 56.88
N ILE A 666 29.90 -5.52 58.15
CA ILE A 666 31.09 -5.70 59.06
C ILE A 666 31.66 -7.10 59.01
N THR A 667 30.82 -8.12 58.74
CA THR A 667 31.24 -9.53 58.59
C THR A 667 32.05 -9.82 57.34
N ASN A 668 31.73 -9.15 56.22
CA ASN A 668 32.48 -9.33 55.01
C ASN A 668 33.73 -8.45 54.95
N TRP A 669 33.74 -7.33 55.68
CA TRP A 669 34.88 -6.40 55.73
C TRP A 669 36.10 -7.03 56.41
N LEU A 670 35.92 -7.85 57.47
CA LEU A 670 36.95 -8.65 58.10
C LEU A 670 37.56 -9.68 57.15
N TRP A 671 36.78 -10.27 56.26
CA TRP A 671 37.27 -11.19 55.25
C TRP A 671 38.13 -10.50 54.17
N TYR A 672 37.71 -9.36 53.73
CA TYR A 672 38.48 -8.54 52.76
C TYR A 672 39.78 -7.99 53.40
N ILE A 673 39.80 -7.61 54.68
CA ILE A 673 41.02 -7.24 55.41
C ILE A 673 41.96 -8.45 55.48
N LYS A 674 41.44 -9.64 55.74
CA LYS A 674 42.26 -10.87 55.75
C LYS A 674 42.88 -11.17 54.40
N ILE A 675 42.15 -11.02 53.27
CA ILE A 675 42.68 -11.15 51.91
C ILE A 675 43.72 -10.08 51.66
N PHE A 676 43.46 -8.83 52.03
CA PHE A 676 44.37 -7.73 51.80
C PHE A 676 45.71 -7.91 52.56
N ILE A 677 45.66 -8.40 53.79
CA ILE A 677 46.84 -8.73 54.57
C ILE A 677 47.58 -9.95 53.99
N MET A 678 46.86 -10.96 53.46
CA MET A 678 47.47 -12.08 52.76
C MET A 678 48.17 -11.67 51.45
N ILE A 679 47.57 -10.77 50.69
CA ILE A 679 48.17 -10.27 49.46
C ILE A 679 49.42 -9.42 49.77
N ILE A 680 49.37 -8.51 50.76
CA ILE A 680 50.53 -7.73 51.19
C ILE A 680 51.61 -8.62 51.77
N GLY A 681 51.25 -9.61 52.59
CA GLY A 681 52.18 -10.61 53.14
C GLY A 681 52.80 -11.45 52.03
N GLY A 682 52.03 -11.86 51.02
CA GLY A 682 52.52 -12.57 49.82
C GLY A 682 53.49 -11.74 48.99
N LEU A 683 53.15 -10.43 48.78
CA LEU A 683 54.02 -9.50 48.02
C LEU A 683 55.34 -9.20 48.80
N ILE A 684 55.25 -9.06 50.10
CA ILE A 684 56.47 -8.90 50.97
C ILE A 684 57.28 -10.19 50.96
N GLY A 685 56.65 -11.36 51.06
CA GLY A 685 57.31 -12.64 50.91
C GLY A 685 58.00 -12.84 49.58
N LEU A 686 57.34 -12.49 48.48
CA LEU A 686 57.92 -12.50 47.14
C LEU A 686 59.14 -11.52 47.04
N ARG A 687 59.04 -10.34 47.63
CA ARG A 687 60.17 -9.35 47.68
C ARG A 687 61.34 -9.86 48.44
N ILE A 688 61.10 -10.59 49.58
CA ILE A 688 62.19 -11.25 50.36
C ILE A 688 62.79 -12.41 49.54
N ILE A 689 61.99 -13.21 48.85
CA ILE A 689 62.47 -14.27 48.01
C ILE A 689 63.32 -13.72 46.86
N PHE A 690 62.87 -12.63 46.18
CA PHE A 690 63.67 -11.98 45.14
C PHE A 690 64.94 -11.31 45.69
N ALA A 691 64.90 -10.77 46.92
CA ALA A 691 66.08 -10.23 47.56
C ALA A 691 67.09 -11.34 47.88
N VAL A 692 66.63 -12.45 48.42
CA VAL A 692 67.45 -13.64 48.66
C VAL A 692 68.04 -14.25 47.38
N LEU A 693 67.21 -14.40 46.34
CA LEU A 693 67.66 -14.85 45.02
C LEU A 693 68.66 -13.86 44.37
N SER A 694 68.48 -12.55 44.63
CA SER A 694 69.47 -11.57 44.17
C SER A 694 70.77 -11.65 44.90
N ILE A 695 70.74 -11.92 46.19
CA ILE A 695 71.91 -12.14 47.00
C ILE A 695 72.63 -13.47 46.57
N VAL A 696 71.86 -14.56 46.40
CA VAL A 696 72.41 -15.82 45.89
C VAL A 696 72.98 -15.69 44.47
N ASN A 697 72.35 -14.88 43.60
CA ASN A 697 72.87 -14.65 42.29
C ASN A 697 74.13 -13.76 42.29
N ARG A 698 74.25 -12.80 43.27
CA ARG A 698 75.47 -12.03 43.52
C ARG A 698 76.60 -12.86 44.06
N VAL A 699 76.31 -13.83 44.95
CA VAL A 699 77.29 -14.79 45.44
C VAL A 699 77.72 -15.77 44.33
N ARG A 700 76.83 -16.14 43.46
CA ARG A 700 77.14 -17.02 42.31
C ARG A 700 77.92 -16.35 41.17
N GLN A 701 77.87 -15.00 41.08
CA GLN A 701 78.63 -14.20 40.04
C GLN A 701 80.00 -13.72 40.60
N GLY A 702 80.37 -14.18 41.77
CA GLY A 702 81.66 -13.79 42.38
C GLY A 702 82.93 -14.55 41.90
N TYR A 703 82.89 -15.29 40.84
CA TYR A 703 84.08 -15.92 40.23
C TYR A 703 84.01 -15.89 38.71
N SER A 704 84.65 -14.89 38.14
CA SER A 704 85.49 -14.91 36.96
C SER A 704 85.96 -13.53 36.52
N PRO A 705 87.21 -13.34 36.15
CA PRO A 705 87.78 -12.05 35.96
C PRO A 705 87.78 -11.59 34.44
N LEU A 706 87.73 -10.28 34.32
CA LEU A 706 88.42 -9.44 33.32
C LEU A 706 88.43 -9.86 31.83
N SER A 707 87.79 -9.06 30.92
CA SER A 707 88.54 -8.29 29.89
C SER A 707 87.54 -7.49 29.14
N PHE A 708 87.64 -6.23 29.20
CA PHE A 708 88.30 -5.20 28.44
C PHE A 708 87.87 -5.15 26.99
N GLN A 709 87.35 -3.96 26.68
CA GLN A 709 87.67 -3.03 25.57
C GLN A 709 86.64 -3.05 24.44
N THR A 710 86.25 -2.00 23.87
CA THR A 710 86.48 -0.56 23.82
C THR A 710 85.51 0.01 22.78
N LEU A 711 84.87 1.11 23.17
CA LEU A 711 84.90 2.44 22.54
C LEU A 711 84.71 2.56 20.99
N ILE A 712 83.46 3.16 20.65
CA ILE A 712 83.28 4.49 20.02
C ILE A 712 83.83 4.62 18.53
N PRO A 713 83.29 5.55 17.69
CA PRO A 713 82.03 6.30 17.57
C PRO A 713 81.41 6.37 16.17
N ASN A 714 80.28 7.05 16.10
CA ASN A 714 79.69 7.70 14.93
C ASN A 714 80.63 8.58 14.11
N PRO A 715 80.52 9.06 12.85
CA PRO A 715 79.30 9.70 12.40
C PRO A 715 78.97 9.71 10.86
N ARG A 716 77.82 10.21 10.53
CA ARG A 716 77.44 11.04 9.36
C ARG A 716 77.36 10.42 7.94
N GLY A 717 76.11 10.59 7.43
CA GLY A 717 75.58 10.65 6.11
C GLY A 717 76.46 11.42 5.05
N PRO A 718 75.90 11.85 3.92
CA PRO A 718 74.63 11.71 3.27
C PRO A 718 74.64 11.31 1.77
N ASP A 719 73.53 11.28 1.18
CA ASP A 719 73.16 11.58 -0.21
C ASP A 719 73.32 10.59 -1.37
N ARG A 720 72.24 10.51 -2.09
CA ARG A 720 72.00 10.53 -3.53
C ARG A 720 71.88 9.24 -4.34
N LEU A 721 70.65 9.19 -4.85
CA LEU A 721 70.26 9.04 -6.26
C LEU A 721 70.72 7.79 -7.06
N GLY A 722 69.67 7.16 -7.54
CA GLY A 722 69.74 6.75 -8.98
C GLY A 722 69.62 5.26 -9.29
N GLY A 723 68.62 4.97 -10.06
CA GLY A 723 68.68 3.91 -11.06
C GLY A 723 67.87 2.64 -10.82
N ILE A 724 66.71 2.62 -11.36
CA ILE A 724 66.15 1.72 -12.36
C ILE A 724 66.98 0.46 -12.64
N GLU A 725 66.37 -0.72 -12.45
CA GLU A 725 66.10 -1.70 -13.50
C GLU A 725 65.67 -3.06 -12.96
N GLU A 726 64.80 -3.69 -13.73
CA GLU A 726 64.09 -4.94 -13.64
C GLU A 726 65.05 -6.15 -13.40
N GLU A 727 64.56 -7.19 -12.71
CA GLU A 727 64.41 -8.53 -13.26
C GLU A 727 63.95 -9.52 -12.21
N GLY A 728 63.13 -10.37 -12.65
CA GLY A 728 62.24 -11.33 -12.07
C GLY A 728 62.82 -12.45 -11.21
N GLY A 729 61.87 -13.11 -10.61
CA GLY A 729 61.93 -14.55 -10.39
C GLY A 729 62.22 -15.01 -8.97
N GLU A 730 61.24 -15.70 -8.46
CA GLU A 730 61.41 -16.75 -7.45
C GLU A 730 61.96 -16.38 -6.07
N ARG A 731 61.07 -16.10 -5.12
CA ARG A 731 61.28 -16.46 -3.72
C ARG A 731 60.04 -16.08 -2.87
N ASP A 732 58.94 -16.83 -3.05
CA ASP A 732 57.72 -16.59 -2.25
C ASP A 732 57.50 -17.60 -1.10
N LYS A 733 58.49 -18.39 -0.72
CA LYS A 733 58.34 -19.33 0.40
C LYS A 733 58.96 -18.87 1.72
N ASP A 734 59.82 -17.86 1.73
CA ASP A 734 60.45 -17.39 2.97
C ASP A 734 59.82 -16.14 3.58
N ARG A 735 58.84 -15.57 2.91
CA ARG A 735 58.15 -14.35 3.41
C ARG A 735 57.07 -14.62 4.47
N SER A 736 56.41 -15.78 4.44
CA SER A 736 55.35 -16.12 5.37
C SER A 736 55.86 -16.40 6.78
N VAL A 737 57.02 -17.01 6.91
CA VAL A 737 57.64 -17.31 8.23
C VAL A 737 58.19 -16.05 8.90
N ARG A 738 58.64 -15.07 8.12
CA ARG A 738 59.17 -13.79 8.65
C ARG A 738 58.03 -12.85 9.06
N LEU A 739 56.88 -12.91 8.41
CA LEU A 739 55.69 -12.11 8.76
C LEU A 739 55.05 -12.56 10.08
N VAL A 740 55.02 -13.88 10.34
CA VAL A 740 54.46 -14.40 11.61
C VAL A 740 55.37 -14.11 12.79
N SER A 741 56.71 -14.19 12.60
CA SER A 741 57.68 -13.81 13.65
C SER A 741 57.70 -12.29 13.90
N GLY A 742 57.56 -11.47 12.88
CA GLY A 742 57.38 -10.00 12.98
C GLY A 742 56.10 -9.62 13.67
N PHE A 743 55.02 -10.33 13.44
CA PHE A 743 53.71 -10.09 14.07
C PHE A 743 53.71 -10.40 15.57
N LEU A 744 54.29 -11.52 15.98
CA LEU A 744 54.44 -11.87 17.38
C LEU A 744 55.34 -10.89 18.13
N SER A 745 56.41 -10.34 17.49
CA SER A 745 57.26 -9.32 18.09
C SER A 745 56.52 -7.97 18.24
N LEU A 746 55.72 -7.57 17.25
CA LEU A 746 54.90 -6.34 17.31
C LEU A 746 53.82 -6.43 18.37
N ALA A 747 53.13 -7.58 18.47
CA ALA A 747 52.12 -7.82 19.50
C ALA A 747 52.76 -7.85 20.90
N TRP A 748 53.97 -8.35 21.04
CA TRP A 748 54.73 -8.38 22.30
C TRP A 748 55.21 -7.01 22.71
N ASP A 749 55.67 -6.17 21.77
CA ASP A 749 56.08 -4.80 22.02
C ASP A 749 54.89 -3.90 22.40
N ASP A 750 53.76 -4.11 21.79
CA ASP A 750 52.49 -3.43 22.16
C ASP A 750 52.01 -3.84 23.57
N LEU A 751 52.08 -5.14 23.89
CA LEU A 751 51.73 -5.66 25.21
C LEU A 751 52.70 -5.14 26.28
N ARG A 752 53.99 -5.08 25.95
CA ARG A 752 55.02 -4.52 26.82
C ARG A 752 54.86 -3.05 27.04
N SER A 753 54.55 -2.29 26.01
CA SER A 753 54.26 -0.84 26.09
C SER A 753 53.00 -0.55 26.95
N LEU A 754 51.99 -1.39 26.80
CA LEU A 754 50.73 -1.32 27.59
C LEU A 754 51.00 -1.65 29.08
N CYS A 755 51.80 -2.67 29.35
CA CYS A 755 52.19 -3.05 30.71
C CYS A 755 53.04 -1.96 31.39
N LEU A 756 53.97 -1.38 30.65
CA LEU A 756 54.83 -0.27 31.17
C LEU A 756 54.02 1.00 31.38
N PHE A 757 53.12 1.35 30.50
CA PHE A 757 52.20 2.46 30.67
C PHE A 757 51.26 2.24 31.86
N SER A 758 50.69 1.04 32.00
CA SER A 758 49.90 0.66 33.14
C SER A 758 50.66 0.77 34.46
N TYR A 759 51.90 0.27 34.49
CA TYR A 759 52.76 0.40 35.67
C TYR A 759 53.06 1.85 36.05
N HIS A 760 53.45 2.68 35.09
CA HIS A 760 53.71 4.09 35.33
C HIS A 760 52.49 4.86 35.84
N ARG A 761 51.32 4.59 35.29
CA ARG A 761 50.06 5.22 35.71
C ARG A 761 49.59 4.74 37.09
N LEU A 762 49.76 3.42 37.37
CA LEU A 762 49.46 2.86 38.67
C LEU A 762 50.37 3.45 39.77
N ARG A 763 51.66 3.61 39.46
CA ARG A 763 52.65 4.26 40.34
C ARG A 763 52.29 5.70 40.58
N ASP A 764 51.92 6.48 39.59
CA ASP A 764 51.54 7.88 39.69
C ASP A 764 50.24 8.01 40.49
N LEU A 765 49.30 7.09 40.35
CA LEU A 765 48.08 7.05 41.14
C LEU A 765 48.38 6.77 42.62
N LEU A 766 49.24 5.79 42.91
CA LEU A 766 49.68 5.49 44.28
C LEU A 766 50.41 6.65 44.92
N LEU A 767 51.22 7.41 44.18
CA LEU A 767 51.87 8.60 44.66
C LEU A 767 50.91 9.75 44.95
N VAL A 768 49.88 9.91 44.14
CA VAL A 768 48.80 10.92 44.33
C VAL A 768 47.92 10.55 45.54
N THR A 769 47.57 9.25 45.69
CA THR A 769 46.80 8.76 46.84
C THR A 769 47.61 8.83 48.13
N ALA A 770 48.91 8.52 48.11
CA ALA A 770 49.80 8.67 49.29
C ALA A 770 49.92 10.14 49.72
N ARG A 771 50.10 11.07 48.78
CA ARG A 771 50.11 12.52 49.06
C ARG A 771 48.75 13.04 49.53
N ALA A 772 47.64 12.50 49.02
CA ALA A 772 46.31 12.86 49.49
C ALA A 772 46.05 12.37 50.92
N ALA A 773 46.54 11.20 51.27
CA ALA A 773 46.44 10.63 52.63
C ALA A 773 47.31 11.43 53.64
N GLU A 774 48.48 11.90 53.22
CA GLU A 774 49.34 12.72 54.05
C GLU A 774 48.78 14.14 54.38
N HIS A 775 47.93 14.67 53.49
CA HIS A 775 47.21 15.94 53.67
C HIS A 775 45.84 15.84 54.34
N LEU A 776 45.27 14.62 54.50
CA LEU A 776 44.01 14.38 55.22
C LEU A 776 44.13 14.58 56.73
N GLY A 777 45.36 14.71 57.25
CA GLY A 777 45.62 14.96 58.66
C GLY A 777 45.43 16.46 59.14
N HIS A 778 45.23 17.39 58.22
CA HIS A 778 45.24 18.79 58.60
C HIS A 778 44.14 19.75 58.07
N SER A 779 43.11 19.29 57.39
CA SER A 779 41.80 20.03 57.29
C SER A 779 40.78 19.34 56.46
N SER A 780 39.60 19.10 57.01
CA SER A 780 38.59 18.22 56.49
C SER A 780 37.82 18.70 55.20
N LEU A 781 37.89 19.94 54.81
CA LEU A 781 37.20 20.51 53.65
C LEU A 781 38.03 20.55 52.35
N ARG A 782 39.32 20.78 52.46
CA ARG A 782 40.25 20.80 51.32
C ARG A 782 40.63 19.36 50.86
N GLY A 783 40.55 18.42 51.77
CA GLY A 783 40.80 17.00 51.46
C GLY A 783 39.72 16.38 50.59
N LEU A 784 38.46 16.71 50.80
CA LEU A 784 37.33 16.18 49.99
C LEU A 784 37.38 16.68 48.55
N GLN A 785 37.79 17.90 48.29
CA GLN A 785 37.97 18.43 46.95
C GLN A 785 39.08 17.71 46.18
N ARG A 786 40.18 17.38 46.85
CA ARG A 786 41.30 16.65 46.22
C ARG A 786 40.98 15.19 45.99
N VAL A 787 40.19 14.55 46.84
CA VAL A 787 39.68 13.21 46.63
C VAL A 787 38.71 13.18 45.44
N TRP A 788 37.88 14.19 45.28
CA TRP A 788 37.00 14.33 44.13
C TRP A 788 37.76 14.52 42.82
N GLU A 789 38.82 15.32 42.81
CA GLU A 789 39.69 15.47 41.63
C GLU A 789 40.43 14.16 41.29
N ALA A 790 40.90 13.42 42.31
CA ALA A 790 41.52 12.14 42.13
C ALA A 790 40.54 11.10 41.55
N LEU A 791 39.28 11.08 42.03
CA LEU A 791 38.20 10.21 41.46
C LEU A 791 37.86 10.60 40.03
N LYS A 792 37.84 11.88 39.68
CA LYS A 792 37.64 12.36 38.33
C LYS A 792 38.77 11.94 37.39
N TYR A 793 39.99 11.99 37.89
CA TYR A 793 41.17 11.50 37.15
C TYR A 793 41.13 10.00 36.98
N LEU A 794 40.66 9.22 37.97
CA LEU A 794 40.45 7.77 37.87
C LEU A 794 39.40 7.46 36.80
N GLY A 795 38.30 8.20 36.76
CA GLY A 795 37.27 8.06 35.74
C GLY A 795 37.81 8.28 34.30
N SER A 796 38.64 9.34 34.10
CA SER A 796 39.27 9.60 32.82
C SER A 796 40.28 8.53 32.40
N LEU A 797 40.95 7.92 33.35
CA LEU A 797 41.91 6.84 33.14
C LEU A 797 41.21 5.54 32.72
N VAL A 798 40.09 5.21 33.34
CA VAL A 798 39.25 4.08 32.96
C VAL A 798 38.65 4.27 31.54
N GLN A 799 38.24 5.48 31.23
CA GLN A 799 37.75 5.82 29.89
C GLN A 799 38.87 5.69 28.81
N TYR A 800 40.06 6.16 29.12
CA TYR A 800 41.21 6.02 28.23
C TYR A 800 41.63 4.55 28.04
N TRP A 801 41.60 3.76 29.10
CA TRP A 801 41.85 2.31 29.04
C TRP A 801 40.81 1.59 28.20
N GLY A 802 39.50 1.98 28.33
CA GLY A 802 38.45 1.44 27.50
C GLY A 802 38.64 1.73 26.01
N LEU A 803 39.09 2.93 25.68
CA LEU A 803 39.42 3.34 24.31
C LEU A 803 40.67 2.61 23.74
N GLU A 804 41.69 2.44 24.54
CA GLU A 804 42.94 1.78 24.12
C GLU A 804 42.78 0.27 23.96
N LEU A 805 42.02 -0.36 24.87
CA LEU A 805 41.59 -1.77 24.71
C LEU A 805 40.74 -1.98 23.47
N LYS A 806 39.84 -1.03 23.19
CA LYS A 806 39.04 -1.10 21.95
C LYS A 806 39.90 -0.96 20.71
N LYS A 807 40.88 -0.07 20.65
CA LYS A 807 41.84 0.06 19.56
C LYS A 807 42.69 -1.19 19.39
N SER A 808 43.19 -1.74 20.50
CA SER A 808 44.00 -2.99 20.44
C SER A 808 43.19 -4.21 20.01
N ALA A 809 41.90 -4.28 20.45
CA ALA A 809 41.01 -5.34 19.97
C ALA A 809 40.67 -5.21 18.47
N ILE A 810 40.45 -3.99 17.99
CA ILE A 810 40.22 -3.75 16.56
C ILE A 810 41.44 -4.10 15.75
N ASN A 811 42.64 -3.68 16.18
CA ASN A 811 43.89 -4.04 15.49
C ASN A 811 44.16 -5.55 15.52
N LEU A 812 43.82 -6.24 16.58
CA LEU A 812 43.95 -7.72 16.68
C LEU A 812 42.95 -8.41 15.74
N ILE A 813 41.74 -7.89 15.60
CA ILE A 813 40.71 -8.42 14.68
C ILE A 813 41.16 -8.14 13.23
N ASP A 814 41.68 -6.95 12.93
CA ASP A 814 42.17 -6.60 11.60
C ASP A 814 43.40 -7.47 11.20
N THR A 815 44.30 -7.73 12.14
CA THR A 815 45.46 -8.60 11.91
C THR A 815 45.10 -10.08 11.84
N LEU A 816 44.08 -10.53 12.60
CA LEU A 816 43.52 -11.86 12.42
C LEU A 816 42.79 -12.00 11.09
N ALA A 817 42.07 -10.97 10.68
CA ALA A 817 41.41 -10.93 9.37
C ALA A 817 42.45 -10.99 8.21
N ILE A 818 43.60 -10.33 8.35
CA ILE A 818 44.71 -10.37 7.37
C ILE A 818 45.42 -11.75 7.38
N ALA A 819 45.61 -12.34 8.59
CA ALA A 819 46.25 -13.65 8.70
C ALA A 819 45.36 -14.81 8.21
N VAL A 820 44.05 -14.71 8.36
CA VAL A 820 43.09 -15.64 7.79
C VAL A 820 42.87 -15.38 6.29
N GLY A 821 43.23 -14.19 5.78
CA GLY A 821 43.01 -13.74 4.40
C GLY A 821 43.91 -14.44 3.38
N GLU A 822 45.09 -14.93 3.76
CA GLU A 822 46.01 -15.62 2.80
C GLU A 822 45.56 -17.04 2.41
N GLY A 823 44.65 -17.65 3.19
CA GLY A 823 44.03 -18.95 2.85
C GLY A 823 42.64 -18.87 2.20
N THR A 824 42.03 -17.68 2.17
CA THR A 824 40.60 -17.56 1.78
C THR A 824 40.30 -16.40 0.82
N ASP A 825 41.29 -15.90 0.08
CA ASP A 825 41.15 -14.78 -0.89
C ASP A 825 39.96 -14.99 -1.87
N ARG A 826 39.67 -16.25 -2.22
CA ARG A 826 38.53 -16.56 -3.07
C ARG A 826 37.19 -16.43 -2.33
N ILE A 827 37.15 -16.74 -1.04
CA ILE A 827 35.90 -16.67 -0.26
C ILE A 827 35.59 -15.21 0.12
N ILE A 828 36.60 -14.42 0.45
CA ILE A 828 36.43 -12.98 0.77
C ILE A 828 36.07 -12.19 -0.49
N GLU A 829 36.67 -12.54 -1.65
CA GLU A 829 36.31 -11.92 -2.92
C GLU A 829 34.84 -12.24 -3.31
N VAL A 830 34.39 -13.47 -3.07
CA VAL A 830 32.99 -13.87 -3.27
C VAL A 830 32.08 -13.17 -2.28
N LEU A 831 32.43 -13.09 -1.00
CA LEU A 831 31.65 -12.36 0.01
C LEU A 831 31.62 -10.84 -0.26
N GLN A 832 32.70 -10.23 -0.69
CA GLN A 832 32.75 -8.84 -1.12
C GLN A 832 31.94 -8.59 -2.40
N ARG A 833 31.92 -9.55 -3.33
CA ARG A 833 31.03 -9.48 -4.51
C ARG A 833 29.57 -9.60 -4.11
N ILE A 834 29.24 -10.49 -3.18
CA ILE A 834 27.89 -10.65 -2.63
C ILE A 834 27.47 -9.38 -1.84
N CYS A 835 28.34 -8.87 -0.96
CA CYS A 835 28.05 -7.64 -0.22
C CYS A 835 27.92 -6.42 -1.14
N ARG A 836 28.78 -6.28 -2.16
CA ARG A 836 28.61 -5.22 -3.17
C ARG A 836 27.38 -5.41 -4.03
N ALA A 837 27.00 -6.64 -4.34
CA ALA A 837 25.74 -6.92 -5.03
C ALA A 837 24.53 -6.55 -4.17
N ILE A 838 24.56 -6.87 -2.88
CA ILE A 838 23.48 -6.52 -1.91
C ILE A 838 23.41 -5.01 -1.67
N LEU A 839 24.55 -4.34 -1.54
CA LEU A 839 24.61 -2.87 -1.36
C LEU A 839 24.21 -2.09 -2.62
N ASN A 840 24.37 -2.69 -3.81
CA ASN A 840 23.95 -2.09 -5.07
C ASN A 840 22.49 -2.43 -5.46
N ILE A 841 21.81 -3.28 -4.70
CA ILE A 841 20.37 -3.56 -4.91
C ILE A 841 19.54 -2.27 -4.83
N PRO A 842 19.68 -1.39 -3.81
CA PRO A 842 18.92 -0.14 -3.75
C PRO A 842 19.20 0.79 -4.94
N THR A 843 20.44 0.88 -5.41
CA THR A 843 20.80 1.72 -6.56
C THR A 843 20.30 1.15 -7.88
N ARG A 844 20.33 -0.17 -8.06
CA ARG A 844 19.73 -0.82 -9.23
C ARG A 844 18.21 -0.76 -9.25
N ILE A 845 17.58 -0.85 -8.09
CA ILE A 845 16.13 -0.64 -7.94
C ILE A 845 15.79 0.81 -8.28
N ARG A 846 16.57 1.78 -7.80
CA ARG A 846 16.37 3.20 -8.12
C ARG A 846 16.56 3.49 -9.61
N GLN A 847 17.61 2.98 -10.21
CA GLN A 847 17.87 3.11 -11.66
C GLN A 847 16.82 2.38 -12.51
N GLY A 848 16.29 1.25 -12.03
CA GLY A 848 15.17 0.56 -12.66
C GLY A 848 13.86 1.36 -12.58
N PHE A 849 13.64 2.07 -11.48
CA PHE A 849 12.51 2.99 -11.34
C PHE A 849 12.65 4.24 -12.20
N GLU A 850 13.84 4.83 -12.29
CA GLU A 850 14.11 5.98 -13.16
C GLU A 850 13.97 5.61 -14.65
N ALA A 851 14.37 4.42 -15.05
CA ALA A 851 14.22 3.91 -16.42
C ALA A 851 12.78 3.50 -16.77
N ALA A 852 11.93 3.25 -15.78
CA ALA A 852 10.51 2.93 -15.97
C ALA A 852 9.61 4.18 -15.94
N LEU A 853 10.15 5.33 -15.52
CA LEU A 853 9.46 6.63 -15.47
C LEU A 853 9.78 7.53 -16.68
N ILE A 854 10.77 7.18 -17.51
CA ILE A 854 11.05 7.77 -18.82
C ILE A 854 10.51 6.86 -19.92
#